data_b8e552b7c7ec74ea270609155b517308
#
_entry.id   b8e552b7c7ec74ea270609155b517308
#
_cell.length_a   1.000
_cell.length_b   1.000
_cell.length_c   1.000
_cell.angle_alpha   90.00
_cell.angle_beta   90.00
_cell.angle_gamma   90.00
#
_symmetry.space_group_name_H-M   'P 1'
#
loop_
_entity.id
_entity.type
_entity.pdbx_description
1 polymer ?
#
loop_
_entity_poly.entity_id
_entity_poly.type
_entity_poly.pdbx_seq_one_letter_code
_entity_poly.pdbx_strand_id
1 'polypeptide(L)'
;MKNISLLLLLLLVFTNTFADDKKIVVSVRSLFSVNEGSRSSTVDALVRLMKEDPQIEVRQWGGISLPSAGDSNLLMSLAGKTSPDIGIALFHTIRNDIKQNFLYPLNEWIGDDLNGDGEVSGDEVKWKEWEKYKPLWRAVASQDGKIYGIPVPSVNIQGMVFRIDLVKEAGLDPNNPPKDWDEFYEWCKALTMPNKVVKGAVNSYGQRALCLPTGGYMFLPWIYTAGGEPFIQYRKSPKTGKEYGFSIVEEKFITPEGEDLSHEPSDWRANWDTEEGRAALSFWYKLRWGTFEKDGEQIKGVVLPASISRQHYFHDFLGTGEVAMMAATIDDLAQIAKGAQLDPSLLSWFPYPAVPGPKGRQCVQIFQHYCAMYANVKDRPKEERDKIWKALLACIDRENARRNVEECVLSGMASFVSPDRLRQYGFEEYVKDVPKIIQDNFKAIDDGTVISRTEPFSGHWLNINDEIIRRVIGIMLGANGEHFDYLKAYADLQVAANSGLMFEMPEAFLAARRPYALAIMIVVVCLFAVVLYKIIFSYDVKKVGSRSVYSGWLPVLLLVPALAIITCWRYYPLLRGMVMALQDYKVVGESRFVGLDNFINLAYNRDFWISIWRTCYFVVLNMVMVFLAPIFLAVLLTEIPKGKIFFRTLFFLPQMTSSVVIALLWKMLYSSSATGYLNQLITIINKLPGVDIPMQTWLQDPKLAMICCIIPTVWAGMGMSSLIYLAALQSLPKELYEAADVDGATWWQKFCKITVPYLLPLIIINFVGSFIGTFQGMGNIFLLTFGGPGDATMVIGMKIWQEAYAYLHFSMATCMAWIMGAGLIGLTYIQIQFLKKVEYKKASE
;
A
#
# COMPACT_ATOMS: atom_id res chain seq x y z
N MET A 1 -32.76 -11.18 -44.73
CA MET A 1 -32.15 -12.52 -44.59
C MET A 1 -30.84 -12.73 -45.37
N LYS A 2 -30.51 -11.98 -46.40
CA LYS A 2 -29.20 -12.07 -47.13
C LYS A 2 -27.97 -11.52 -46.40
N ASN A 3 -28.15 -10.59 -45.48
CA ASN A 3 -27.03 -9.97 -44.76
C ASN A 3 -26.57 -10.73 -43.49
N ILE A 4 -27.41 -11.63 -42.98
CA ILE A 4 -27.03 -12.50 -41.83
C ILE A 4 -26.17 -13.68 -42.32
N SER A 5 -26.44 -14.18 -43.52
CA SER A 5 -25.60 -15.23 -44.14
C SER A 5 -24.20 -14.74 -44.49
N LEU A 6 -24.04 -13.47 -44.85
CA LEU A 6 -22.72 -12.89 -45.13
C LEU A 6 -21.90 -12.67 -43.85
N LEU A 7 -22.56 -12.30 -42.77
CA LEU A 7 -21.90 -12.15 -41.46
C LEU A 7 -21.48 -13.50 -40.87
N LEU A 8 -22.30 -14.54 -41.04
CA LEU A 8 -21.98 -15.91 -40.67
C LEU A 8 -20.90 -16.52 -41.56
N LEU A 9 -20.86 -16.17 -42.86
CA LEU A 9 -19.79 -16.61 -43.74
C LEU A 9 -18.49 -15.89 -43.43
N LEU A 10 -18.50 -14.60 -43.06
CA LEU A 10 -17.32 -13.87 -42.58
C LEU A 10 -16.82 -14.41 -41.24
N LEU A 11 -17.68 -14.79 -40.32
CA LEU A 11 -17.31 -15.46 -39.06
C LEU A 11 -16.73 -16.87 -39.32
N LEU A 12 -17.23 -17.62 -40.30
CA LEU A 12 -16.71 -18.94 -40.67
C LEU A 12 -15.41 -18.87 -41.48
N VAL A 13 -15.16 -17.79 -42.24
CA VAL A 13 -13.88 -17.57 -42.95
C VAL A 13 -12.79 -17.13 -41.98
N PHE A 14 -13.13 -16.45 -40.84
CA PHE A 14 -12.15 -16.11 -39.80
C PHE A 14 -11.78 -17.30 -38.86
N THR A 15 -12.52 -18.41 -38.92
CA THR A 15 -12.23 -19.61 -38.10
C THR A 15 -11.45 -20.68 -38.83
N ASN A 16 -11.14 -20.54 -40.15
CA ASN A 16 -10.51 -21.60 -40.94
C ASN A 16 -9.26 -21.20 -41.73
N THR A 17 -8.53 -20.19 -41.29
CA THR A 17 -7.19 -19.94 -41.84
C THR A 17 -6.20 -19.82 -40.69
N PHE A 18 -5.27 -20.74 -40.68
CA PHE A 18 -4.10 -20.98 -39.85
C PHE A 18 -4.29 -22.14 -38.86
N ALA A 19 -4.11 -23.34 -39.36
CA ALA A 19 -3.46 -24.38 -38.62
C ALA A 19 -1.96 -24.00 -38.56
N ASP A 20 -1.65 -22.95 -37.83
CA ASP A 20 -0.30 -22.73 -37.31
C ASP A 20 -0.11 -23.71 -36.15
N ASP A 21 1.04 -24.35 -36.08
CA ASP A 21 1.44 -25.15 -34.91
C ASP A 21 1.13 -24.36 -33.65
N LYS A 22 0.19 -24.87 -32.84
CA LYS A 22 -0.42 -24.15 -31.75
C LYS A 22 0.65 -23.84 -30.70
N LYS A 23 1.29 -22.67 -30.78
CA LYS A 23 2.32 -22.25 -29.84
C LYS A 23 1.75 -22.18 -28.45
N ILE A 24 2.49 -22.72 -27.50
CA ILE A 24 2.17 -22.66 -26.08
C ILE A 24 2.60 -21.28 -25.56
N VAL A 25 1.62 -20.46 -25.20
CA VAL A 25 1.85 -19.13 -24.66
C VAL A 25 2.15 -19.24 -23.17
N VAL A 26 3.33 -18.79 -22.76
CA VAL A 26 3.76 -18.66 -21.38
C VAL A 26 3.74 -17.19 -20.99
N SER A 27 2.90 -16.82 -20.05
CA SER A 27 2.79 -15.45 -19.55
C SER A 27 3.65 -15.23 -18.31
N VAL A 28 4.45 -14.17 -18.32
CA VAL A 28 5.44 -13.87 -17.29
C VAL A 28 5.14 -12.52 -16.65
N ARG A 29 4.98 -12.48 -15.32
CA ARG A 29 4.80 -11.24 -14.57
C ARG A 29 6.16 -10.60 -14.30
N SER A 30 6.34 -9.39 -14.80
CA SER A 30 7.36 -8.42 -14.36
C SER A 30 8.73 -8.99 -13.93
N LEU A 31 9.29 -9.89 -14.75
CA LEU A 31 10.71 -10.27 -14.65
C LEU A 31 11.61 -9.18 -15.25
N PHE A 32 11.01 -8.17 -15.79
CA PHE A 32 11.68 -7.05 -16.42
C PHE A 32 11.74 -5.93 -15.39
N SER A 33 12.92 -5.51 -15.01
CA SER A 33 13.05 -4.25 -14.32
C SER A 33 12.47 -3.18 -15.25
N VAL A 34 11.52 -2.41 -14.74
CA VAL A 34 10.82 -1.33 -15.48
C VAL A 34 11.77 -0.17 -15.78
N ASN A 35 13.06 -0.31 -15.59
CA ASN A 35 14.05 0.69 -15.95
C ASN A 35 14.25 0.69 -17.46
N GLU A 36 13.52 1.58 -18.08
CA GLU A 36 13.59 1.93 -19.48
C GLU A 36 15.05 2.02 -19.94
N GLY A 37 15.41 1.13 -20.87
CA GLY A 37 16.62 1.26 -21.65
C GLY A 37 17.65 0.13 -21.55
N SER A 38 17.58 -0.79 -20.60
CA SER A 38 18.40 -2.01 -20.59
C SER A 38 17.53 -3.24 -20.82
N ARG A 39 17.89 -4.04 -21.81
CA ARG A 39 17.33 -5.38 -22.00
C ARG A 39 17.75 -6.22 -20.80
N SER A 40 16.82 -6.65 -19.95
CA SER A 40 17.19 -7.49 -18.82
C SER A 40 17.74 -8.83 -19.33
N SER A 41 18.72 -9.36 -18.63
CA SER A 41 19.32 -10.67 -18.94
C SER A 41 18.27 -11.79 -19.00
N THR A 42 17.22 -11.68 -18.23
CA THR A 42 16.07 -12.58 -18.22
C THR A 42 15.30 -12.54 -19.54
N VAL A 43 15.12 -11.36 -20.15
CA VAL A 43 14.49 -11.24 -21.48
C VAL A 43 15.32 -11.97 -22.51
N ASP A 44 16.63 -11.78 -22.49
CA ASP A 44 17.52 -12.44 -23.43
C ASP A 44 17.52 -13.96 -23.27
N ALA A 45 17.40 -14.47 -22.04
CA ALA A 45 17.26 -15.91 -21.78
C ALA A 45 15.94 -16.46 -22.32
N LEU A 46 14.84 -15.74 -22.12
CA LEU A 46 13.54 -16.13 -22.65
C LEU A 46 13.50 -16.06 -24.19
N VAL A 47 14.18 -15.07 -24.78
CA VAL A 47 14.34 -15.00 -26.25
C VAL A 47 15.19 -16.16 -26.79
N ARG A 48 16.24 -16.57 -26.06
CA ARG A 48 17.00 -17.77 -26.42
C ARG A 48 16.14 -19.02 -26.36
N LEU A 49 15.38 -19.19 -25.28
CA LEU A 49 14.45 -20.30 -25.12
C LEU A 49 13.45 -20.40 -26.28
N MET A 50 12.87 -19.27 -26.70
CA MET A 50 11.95 -19.24 -27.84
C MET A 50 12.62 -19.60 -29.18
N LYS A 51 13.93 -19.41 -29.31
CA LYS A 51 14.70 -19.84 -30.48
C LYS A 51 15.01 -21.34 -30.44
N GLU A 52 15.30 -21.88 -29.26
CA GLU A 52 15.60 -23.29 -29.02
C GLU A 52 14.35 -24.16 -29.09
N ASP A 53 13.23 -23.65 -28.56
CA ASP A 53 11.93 -24.32 -28.59
C ASP A 53 10.86 -23.41 -29.25
N PRO A 54 10.71 -23.48 -30.57
CA PRO A 54 9.78 -22.63 -31.32
C PRO A 54 8.30 -22.82 -30.96
N GLN A 55 7.97 -23.89 -30.23
CA GLN A 55 6.61 -24.12 -29.72
C GLN A 55 6.27 -23.22 -28.54
N ILE A 56 7.27 -22.60 -27.89
CA ILE A 56 7.07 -21.69 -26.77
C ILE A 56 6.97 -20.26 -27.30
N GLU A 57 5.95 -19.54 -26.89
CA GLU A 57 5.83 -18.10 -27.04
C GLU A 57 5.73 -17.45 -25.65
N VAL A 58 6.74 -16.69 -25.27
CA VAL A 58 6.73 -15.97 -24.00
C VAL A 58 6.13 -14.59 -24.19
N ARG A 59 5.15 -14.25 -23.38
CA ARG A 59 4.51 -12.93 -23.35
C ARG A 59 4.63 -12.30 -21.98
N GLN A 60 4.94 -11.01 -21.97
CA GLN A 60 4.81 -10.24 -20.72
C GLN A 60 3.33 -10.14 -20.34
N TRP A 61 3.02 -10.45 -19.10
CA TRP A 61 1.67 -10.29 -18.59
C TRP A 61 1.28 -8.81 -18.52
N GLY A 62 0.21 -8.46 -19.24
CA GLY A 62 -0.28 -7.10 -19.37
C GLY A 62 -1.32 -6.69 -18.33
N GLY A 63 -1.29 -7.26 -17.13
CA GLY A 63 -2.23 -6.90 -16.07
C GLY A 63 -2.13 -5.42 -15.68
N ILE A 64 -3.26 -4.85 -15.26
CA ILE A 64 -3.33 -3.46 -14.83
C ILE A 64 -2.53 -3.32 -13.52
N SER A 65 -1.44 -2.57 -13.56
CA SER A 65 -0.67 -2.23 -12.37
C SER A 65 -1.20 -0.94 -11.75
N LEU A 66 -1.84 -1.05 -10.60
CA LEU A 66 -2.20 0.12 -9.79
C LEU A 66 -1.03 0.45 -8.87
N PRO A 67 -0.49 1.67 -8.91
CA PRO A 67 0.76 2.03 -8.22
C PRO A 67 0.78 1.79 -6.69
N SER A 68 -0.39 1.66 -6.09
CA SER A 68 -0.55 1.51 -4.64
C SER A 68 -1.22 0.21 -4.22
N ALA A 69 -1.51 -0.68 -5.18
CA ALA A 69 -2.35 -1.85 -4.92
C ALA A 69 -1.54 -3.14 -4.60
N GLY A 70 -0.21 -3.08 -4.58
CA GLY A 70 0.63 -4.23 -4.27
C GLY A 70 0.25 -5.46 -5.09
N ASP A 71 0.01 -6.58 -4.42
CA ASP A 71 -0.38 -7.84 -5.04
C ASP A 71 -1.87 -7.97 -5.38
N SER A 72 -2.68 -6.94 -5.15
CA SER A 72 -4.12 -6.98 -5.44
C SER A 72 -4.43 -7.22 -6.91
N ASN A 73 -3.58 -6.74 -7.83
CA ASN A 73 -3.73 -7.01 -9.26
C ASN A 73 -3.52 -8.49 -9.58
N LEU A 74 -2.55 -9.12 -8.92
CA LEU A 74 -2.30 -10.54 -9.02
C LEU A 74 -3.50 -11.33 -8.50
N LEU A 75 -4.01 -10.97 -7.33
CA LEU A 75 -5.17 -11.60 -6.75
C LEU A 75 -6.40 -11.53 -7.65
N MET A 76 -6.71 -10.37 -8.20
CA MET A 76 -7.83 -10.19 -9.13
C MET A 76 -7.66 -11.03 -10.39
N SER A 77 -6.43 -11.14 -10.90
CA SER A 77 -6.11 -11.96 -12.05
C SER A 77 -6.20 -13.47 -11.75
N LEU A 78 -5.80 -13.89 -10.55
CA LEU A 78 -5.97 -15.26 -10.07
C LEU A 78 -7.46 -15.63 -9.95
N ALA A 79 -8.26 -14.75 -9.35
CA ALA A 79 -9.71 -14.92 -9.26
C ALA A 79 -10.38 -15.00 -10.64
N GLY A 80 -9.91 -14.20 -11.58
CA GLY A 80 -10.38 -14.16 -12.97
C GLY A 80 -9.78 -15.24 -13.87
N LYS A 81 -8.89 -16.10 -13.36
CA LYS A 81 -8.11 -17.08 -14.15
C LYS A 81 -7.32 -16.45 -15.31
N THR A 82 -6.89 -15.22 -15.14
CA THR A 82 -6.09 -14.45 -16.09
C THR A 82 -4.71 -14.11 -15.54
N SER A 83 -4.30 -14.78 -14.46
CA SER A 83 -3.00 -14.59 -13.84
C SER A 83 -1.86 -15.02 -14.76
N PRO A 84 -0.66 -14.46 -14.59
CA PRO A 84 0.52 -14.95 -15.28
C PRO A 84 0.82 -16.40 -14.90
N ASP A 85 1.62 -17.08 -15.71
CA ASP A 85 2.06 -18.43 -15.42
C ASP A 85 3.27 -18.42 -14.47
N ILE A 86 4.17 -17.45 -14.66
CA ILE A 86 5.43 -17.31 -13.91
C ILE A 86 5.54 -15.90 -13.34
N GLY A 87 6.12 -15.79 -12.16
CA GLY A 87 6.49 -14.52 -11.56
C GLY A 87 7.48 -14.63 -10.43
N ILE A 88 7.83 -13.46 -9.87
CA ILE A 88 8.70 -13.39 -8.71
C ILE A 88 7.84 -13.28 -7.44
N ALA A 89 8.10 -14.18 -6.49
CA ALA A 89 7.61 -14.10 -5.13
C ALA A 89 8.74 -13.51 -4.24
N LEU A 90 8.37 -12.52 -3.43
CA LEU A 90 9.31 -11.88 -2.53
C LEU A 90 9.49 -12.72 -1.26
N PHE A 91 10.65 -12.63 -0.63
CA PHE A 91 10.98 -13.36 0.58
C PHE A 91 9.91 -13.23 1.67
N HIS A 92 9.44 -12.03 1.91
CA HIS A 92 8.47 -11.72 2.96
C HIS A 92 7.01 -12.01 2.56
N THR A 93 6.71 -12.23 1.27
CA THR A 93 5.34 -12.52 0.80
C THR A 93 5.10 -13.98 0.49
N ILE A 94 6.12 -14.74 0.11
CA ILE A 94 5.98 -16.11 -0.42
C ILE A 94 5.18 -17.02 0.52
N ARG A 95 5.37 -16.91 1.84
CA ARG A 95 4.61 -17.71 2.81
C ARG A 95 3.12 -17.34 2.85
N ASN A 96 2.81 -16.05 2.67
CA ASN A 96 1.43 -15.61 2.54
C ASN A 96 0.82 -16.12 1.24
N ASP A 97 1.58 -16.06 0.14
CA ASP A 97 1.14 -16.54 -1.18
C ASP A 97 0.88 -18.05 -1.17
N ILE A 98 1.71 -18.83 -0.45
CA ILE A 98 1.50 -20.26 -0.23
C ILE A 98 0.22 -20.50 0.59
N LYS A 99 0.06 -19.80 1.71
CA LYS A 99 -1.12 -19.92 2.58
C LYS A 99 -2.42 -19.57 1.86
N GLN A 100 -2.37 -18.63 0.91
CA GLN A 100 -3.51 -18.22 0.08
C GLN A 100 -3.71 -19.12 -1.15
N ASN A 101 -2.87 -20.13 -1.36
CA ASN A 101 -2.87 -21.02 -2.52
C ASN A 101 -2.68 -20.27 -3.86
N PHE A 102 -1.88 -19.21 -3.87
CA PHE A 102 -1.59 -18.46 -5.10
C PHE A 102 -0.53 -19.12 -5.97
N LEU A 103 0.29 -20.00 -5.37
CA LEU A 103 1.40 -20.65 -6.03
C LEU A 103 1.09 -22.11 -6.34
N TYR A 104 1.69 -22.60 -7.45
CA TYR A 104 1.62 -23.99 -7.85
C TYR A 104 2.84 -24.76 -7.31
N PRO A 105 2.68 -25.95 -6.70
CA PRO A 105 3.80 -26.73 -6.18
C PRO A 105 4.67 -27.29 -7.32
N LEU A 106 5.98 -27.16 -7.18
CA LEU A 106 6.98 -27.55 -8.19
C LEU A 106 7.48 -28.98 -8.02
N ASN A 107 6.90 -29.77 -7.12
CA ASN A 107 7.30 -31.13 -6.80
C ASN A 107 7.37 -32.06 -8.01
N GLU A 108 6.48 -31.86 -8.99
CA GLU A 108 6.44 -32.62 -10.24
C GLU A 108 7.83 -32.70 -10.91
N TRP A 109 8.65 -31.64 -10.78
CA TRP A 109 9.97 -31.55 -11.39
C TRP A 109 11.13 -31.63 -10.39
N ILE A 110 10.96 -31.10 -9.17
CA ILE A 110 12.03 -31.02 -8.19
C ILE A 110 12.17 -32.31 -7.40
N GLY A 111 11.06 -32.92 -7.00
CA GLY A 111 11.00 -34.15 -6.20
C GLY A 111 9.86 -34.12 -5.20
N ASP A 112 9.55 -35.25 -4.62
CA ASP A 112 8.47 -35.40 -3.65
C ASP A 112 9.03 -35.83 -2.30
N ASP A 113 8.47 -35.33 -1.21
CA ASP A 113 8.73 -35.80 0.15
C ASP A 113 8.15 -37.22 0.30
N LEU A 114 9.01 -38.21 0.23
CA LEU A 114 8.62 -39.61 0.28
C LEU A 114 8.70 -40.20 1.70
N ASN A 115 9.53 -39.59 2.54
CA ASN A 115 9.75 -40.02 3.91
C ASN A 115 8.80 -39.35 4.92
N GLY A 116 8.10 -38.28 4.49
CA GLY A 116 7.13 -37.56 5.30
C GLY A 116 7.74 -36.61 6.33
N ASP A 117 9.00 -36.25 6.14
CA ASP A 117 9.69 -35.32 7.06
C ASP A 117 9.41 -33.85 6.81
N GLY A 118 8.65 -33.52 5.75
CA GLY A 118 8.27 -32.18 5.36
C GLY A 118 9.30 -31.46 4.49
N GLU A 119 10.41 -32.12 4.13
CA GLU A 119 11.45 -31.60 3.25
C GLU A 119 11.68 -32.54 2.06
N VAL A 120 12.11 -31.97 0.94
CA VAL A 120 12.56 -32.75 -0.22
C VAL A 120 14.07 -32.68 -0.29
N SER A 121 14.74 -33.76 0.05
CA SER A 121 16.21 -33.84 0.16
C SER A 121 16.77 -35.19 -0.23
N GLY A 122 18.08 -35.26 -0.50
CA GLY A 122 18.80 -36.50 -0.78
C GLY A 122 18.29 -37.25 -2.01
N ASP A 123 17.88 -38.52 -1.83
CA ASP A 123 17.41 -39.40 -2.93
C ASP A 123 16.02 -38.99 -3.46
N GLU A 124 15.29 -38.19 -2.75
CA GLU A 124 13.98 -37.66 -3.13
C GLU A 124 14.07 -36.58 -4.20
N VAL A 125 15.23 -35.92 -4.33
CA VAL A 125 15.46 -34.83 -5.27
C VAL A 125 15.76 -35.36 -6.68
N LYS A 126 14.81 -35.08 -7.59
CA LYS A 126 14.96 -35.35 -9.03
C LYS A 126 15.84 -34.29 -9.72
N TRP A 127 15.65 -33.01 -9.37
CA TRP A 127 16.41 -31.87 -9.91
C TRP A 127 17.54 -31.48 -8.95
N LYS A 128 18.73 -32.04 -9.17
CA LYS A 128 19.88 -31.93 -8.26
C LYS A 128 20.40 -30.52 -7.97
N GLU A 129 20.05 -29.53 -8.80
CA GLU A 129 20.37 -28.11 -8.53
C GLU A 129 19.69 -27.60 -7.26
N TRP A 130 18.54 -28.20 -6.86
CA TRP A 130 17.81 -27.83 -5.65
C TRP A 130 18.67 -27.91 -4.37
N GLU A 131 19.53 -28.91 -4.27
CA GLU A 131 20.39 -29.11 -3.09
C GLU A 131 21.53 -28.10 -2.98
N LYS A 132 21.84 -27.36 -4.05
CA LYS A 132 22.86 -26.32 -4.05
C LYS A 132 22.41 -25.03 -3.38
N TYR A 133 21.11 -24.86 -3.16
CA TYR A 133 20.58 -23.69 -2.45
C TYR A 133 20.73 -23.88 -0.93
N LYS A 134 20.97 -22.77 -0.22
CA LYS A 134 21.09 -22.76 1.25
C LYS A 134 19.83 -23.34 1.89
N PRO A 135 19.94 -24.12 2.98
CA PRO A 135 18.80 -24.74 3.66
C PRO A 135 17.71 -23.73 4.03
N LEU A 136 18.09 -22.57 4.59
CA LEU A 136 17.14 -21.49 4.91
C LEU A 136 16.29 -21.06 3.70
N TRP A 137 16.92 -20.91 2.54
CA TRP A 137 16.21 -20.47 1.33
C TRP A 137 15.25 -21.54 0.79
N ARG A 138 15.64 -22.82 0.90
CA ARG A 138 14.76 -23.94 0.58
C ARG A 138 13.57 -23.99 1.54
N ALA A 139 13.84 -23.86 2.85
CA ALA A 139 12.80 -23.86 3.87
C ALA A 139 11.75 -22.74 3.69
N VAL A 140 12.16 -21.53 3.28
CA VAL A 140 11.23 -20.42 3.02
C VAL A 140 10.29 -20.71 1.85
N ALA A 141 10.78 -21.37 0.80
CA ALA A 141 10.02 -21.68 -0.40
C ALA A 141 9.22 -22.99 -0.29
N SER A 142 9.33 -23.71 0.82
CA SER A 142 8.68 -25.00 1.02
C SER A 142 7.70 -24.99 2.17
N GLN A 143 6.63 -25.77 2.07
CA GLN A 143 5.65 -25.96 3.14
C GLN A 143 5.01 -27.35 3.01
N ASP A 144 4.97 -28.12 4.09
CA ASP A 144 4.32 -29.43 4.16
C ASP A 144 4.83 -30.37 3.04
N GLY A 145 6.16 -30.47 2.83
CA GLY A 145 6.79 -31.29 1.80
C GLY A 145 6.58 -30.82 0.36
N LYS A 146 5.97 -29.62 0.16
CA LYS A 146 5.74 -29.03 -1.16
C LYS A 146 6.63 -27.82 -1.37
N ILE A 147 7.22 -27.72 -2.57
CA ILE A 147 8.12 -26.65 -2.98
C ILE A 147 7.36 -25.71 -3.90
N TYR A 148 7.38 -24.41 -3.62
CA TYR A 148 6.58 -23.40 -4.33
C TYR A 148 7.40 -22.36 -5.08
N GLY A 149 8.71 -22.33 -4.88
CA GLY A 149 9.57 -21.37 -5.55
C GLY A 149 11.01 -21.78 -5.59
N ILE A 150 11.73 -21.27 -6.56
CA ILE A 150 13.18 -21.49 -6.70
C ILE A 150 13.89 -20.18 -6.41
N PRO A 151 14.90 -20.15 -5.51
CA PRO A 151 15.67 -18.95 -5.25
C PRO A 151 16.32 -18.39 -6.52
N VAL A 152 16.16 -17.12 -6.78
CA VAL A 152 16.83 -16.43 -7.88
C VAL A 152 18.33 -16.31 -7.56
N PRO A 153 19.24 -16.47 -8.52
CA PRO A 153 20.69 -16.46 -8.27
C PRO A 153 21.26 -15.15 -7.69
N SER A 154 20.51 -14.06 -7.75
CA SER A 154 20.91 -12.77 -7.17
C SER A 154 20.43 -12.65 -5.73
N VAL A 155 21.34 -12.25 -4.83
CA VAL A 155 21.03 -11.93 -3.44
C VAL A 155 21.19 -10.41 -3.27
N ASN A 156 20.12 -9.75 -2.85
CA ASN A 156 20.16 -8.33 -2.55
C ASN A 156 20.65 -8.12 -1.12
N ILE A 157 21.71 -7.34 -0.96
CA ILE A 157 22.28 -6.97 0.34
C ILE A 157 21.89 -5.52 0.62
N GLN A 158 21.35 -5.26 1.79
CA GLN A 158 21.05 -3.91 2.27
C GLN A 158 22.06 -3.52 3.37
N GLY A 159 22.56 -2.32 3.25
CA GLY A 159 23.41 -1.66 4.24
C GLY A 159 23.19 -0.16 4.25
N MET A 160 24.10 0.57 4.84
CA MET A 160 24.13 2.03 4.83
C MET A 160 24.92 2.52 3.62
N VAL A 161 24.21 3.17 2.68
CA VAL A 161 24.77 3.78 1.48
C VAL A 161 25.10 5.25 1.77
N PHE A 162 26.19 5.76 1.25
CA PHE A 162 26.63 7.14 1.49
C PHE A 162 27.31 7.77 0.28
N ARG A 163 27.34 9.12 0.28
CA ARG A 163 28.02 9.97 -0.70
C ARG A 163 29.44 10.25 -0.25
N ILE A 164 30.43 9.76 -0.99
CA ILE A 164 31.87 9.92 -0.70
C ILE A 164 32.28 11.40 -0.69
N ASP A 165 31.77 12.18 -1.64
CA ASP A 165 32.07 13.60 -1.76
C ASP A 165 31.57 14.40 -0.55
N LEU A 166 30.35 14.13 -0.07
CA LEU A 166 29.76 14.79 1.09
C LEU A 166 30.47 14.40 2.39
N VAL A 167 30.90 13.14 2.50
CA VAL A 167 31.70 12.66 3.65
C VAL A 167 33.06 13.37 3.70
N LYS A 168 33.74 13.48 2.57
CA LYS A 168 35.01 14.25 2.48
C LYS A 168 34.81 15.72 2.78
N GLU A 169 33.78 16.37 2.27
CA GLU A 169 33.43 17.75 2.56
C GLU A 169 33.21 18.02 4.05
N ALA A 170 32.66 17.06 4.76
CA ALA A 170 32.46 17.10 6.22
C ALA A 170 33.75 16.82 7.01
N GLY A 171 34.88 16.58 6.35
CA GLY A 171 36.15 16.29 7.00
C GLY A 171 36.28 14.84 7.52
N LEU A 172 35.45 13.94 7.05
CA LEU A 172 35.45 12.51 7.45
C LEU A 172 36.18 11.66 6.41
N ASP A 173 36.70 10.50 6.86
CA ASP A 173 37.36 9.55 5.97
C ASP A 173 36.39 8.51 5.45
N PRO A 174 36.03 8.51 4.14
CA PRO A 174 35.13 7.55 3.56
C PRO A 174 35.64 6.09 3.57
N ASN A 175 36.95 5.89 3.81
CA ASN A 175 37.54 4.55 3.92
C ASN A 175 37.50 3.98 5.34
N ASN A 176 37.07 4.77 6.32
CA ASN A 176 36.88 4.34 7.70
C ASN A 176 35.45 4.69 8.18
N PRO A 177 34.43 4.01 7.66
CA PRO A 177 33.04 4.25 8.07
C PRO A 177 32.81 3.83 9.51
N PRO A 178 31.76 4.35 10.16
CA PRO A 178 31.43 4.06 11.54
C PRO A 178 31.11 2.58 11.77
N LYS A 179 31.68 2.02 12.82
CA LYS A 179 31.51 0.60 13.20
C LYS A 179 30.44 0.41 14.26
N ASP A 180 30.21 1.44 15.08
CA ASP A 180 29.19 1.41 16.12
C ASP A 180 28.26 2.62 16.07
N TRP A 181 27.21 2.62 16.92
CA TRP A 181 26.20 3.67 16.94
C TRP A 181 26.71 5.01 17.42
N ASP A 182 27.74 5.03 18.27
CA ASP A 182 28.31 6.28 18.76
C ASP A 182 29.14 6.96 17.67
N GLU A 183 30.02 6.21 17.00
CA GLU A 183 30.74 6.70 15.81
C GLU A 183 29.76 7.11 14.70
N PHE A 184 28.70 6.35 14.49
CA PHE A 184 27.67 6.66 13.52
C PHE A 184 26.96 7.99 13.84
N TYR A 185 26.64 8.22 15.11
CA TYR A 185 26.00 9.47 15.53
C TYR A 185 26.94 10.66 15.35
N GLU A 186 28.25 10.50 15.64
CA GLU A 186 29.25 11.56 15.36
C GLU A 186 29.34 11.86 13.85
N TRP A 187 29.35 10.83 13.00
CA TRP A 187 29.25 11.03 11.56
C TRP A 187 27.98 11.80 11.16
N CYS A 188 26.86 11.42 11.73
CA CYS A 188 25.61 12.10 11.47
C CYS A 188 25.64 13.59 11.88
N LYS A 189 26.27 13.94 13.01
CA LYS A 189 26.45 15.33 13.43
C LYS A 189 27.34 16.11 12.45
N ALA A 190 28.47 15.52 12.07
CA ALA A 190 29.38 16.14 11.12
C ALA A 190 28.74 16.41 9.75
N LEU A 191 27.97 15.44 9.24
CA LEU A 191 27.27 15.50 7.94
C LEU A 191 26.02 16.39 7.95
N THR A 192 25.54 16.83 9.10
CA THR A 192 24.36 17.70 9.20
C THR A 192 24.77 19.15 9.07
N MET A 193 24.34 19.80 8.00
CA MET A 193 24.64 21.21 7.64
C MET A 193 23.33 21.94 7.28
N PRO A 194 22.55 22.42 8.27
CA PRO A 194 21.21 22.99 8.02
C PRO A 194 21.22 24.22 7.15
N ASN A 195 22.30 25.00 7.21
CA ASN A 195 22.48 26.28 6.50
C ASN A 195 23.08 26.10 5.09
N LYS A 196 23.46 24.88 4.70
CA LYS A 196 24.01 24.59 3.38
C LYS A 196 22.94 24.70 2.31
N VAL A 197 23.20 25.51 1.28
CA VAL A 197 22.33 25.56 0.09
C VAL A 197 22.63 24.36 -0.80
N VAL A 198 21.71 23.45 -0.88
CA VAL A 198 21.81 22.26 -1.74
C VAL A 198 21.17 22.57 -3.09
N LYS A 199 21.98 22.55 -4.16
CA LYS A 199 21.49 22.84 -5.52
C LYS A 199 20.55 21.72 -6.00
N GLY A 200 19.35 22.10 -6.40
CA GLY A 200 18.33 21.12 -6.84
C GLY A 200 17.54 20.49 -5.69
N ALA A 201 17.79 20.92 -4.44
CA ALA A 201 17.04 20.43 -3.28
C ALA A 201 15.54 20.67 -3.42
N VAL A 202 14.78 19.68 -3.00
CA VAL A 202 13.32 19.74 -2.90
C VAL A 202 12.89 20.44 -1.60
N ASN A 203 13.75 20.44 -0.60
CA ASN A 203 13.47 20.96 0.75
C ASN A 203 14.41 22.11 1.17
N SER A 204 13.97 22.92 2.14
CA SER A 204 14.74 24.03 2.71
C SER A 204 15.53 23.65 3.98
N TYR A 205 15.68 22.34 4.26
CA TYR A 205 16.35 21.89 5.48
C TYR A 205 17.89 21.85 5.39
N GLY A 206 18.47 22.33 4.29
CA GLY A 206 19.89 22.18 4.02
C GLY A 206 20.27 20.71 3.83
N GLN A 207 21.54 20.38 4.12
CA GLN A 207 22.00 19.01 4.12
C GLN A 207 21.74 18.36 5.48
N ARG A 208 21.11 17.19 5.49
CA ARG A 208 20.99 16.33 6.66
C ARG A 208 21.83 15.07 6.48
N ALA A 209 22.22 14.47 7.60
CA ALA A 209 23.04 13.27 7.51
C ALA A 209 22.26 12.08 6.94
N LEU A 210 21.01 11.92 7.34
CA LEU A 210 20.30 10.65 7.21
C LEU A 210 18.89 10.83 6.68
N CYS A 211 18.50 9.91 5.84
CA CYS A 211 17.12 9.59 5.51
C CYS A 211 16.70 8.33 6.29
N LEU A 212 15.62 8.41 7.07
CA LEU A 212 15.00 7.26 7.72
C LEU A 212 13.64 7.01 7.04
N PRO A 213 13.60 6.13 6.04
CA PRO A 213 12.33 5.72 5.47
C PRO A 213 11.53 4.92 6.49
N THR A 214 10.21 5.10 6.49
CA THR A 214 9.30 4.49 7.46
C THR A 214 8.99 3.01 7.19
N GLY A 215 9.88 2.26 6.52
CA GLY A 215 9.74 0.83 6.34
C GLY A 215 10.15 0.07 7.61
N GLY A 216 9.28 -0.75 8.18
CA GLY A 216 9.63 -1.54 9.37
C GLY A 216 10.78 -2.51 9.10
N TYR A 217 10.91 -3.00 7.87
CA TYR A 217 12.05 -3.80 7.45
C TYR A 217 13.39 -3.05 7.54
N MET A 218 13.38 -1.72 7.44
CA MET A 218 14.59 -0.90 7.60
C MET A 218 14.95 -0.66 9.08
N PHE A 219 14.01 -0.93 9.98
CA PHE A 219 14.25 -0.83 11.42
C PHE A 219 14.83 -2.13 11.99
N LEU A 220 14.47 -3.29 11.46
CA LEU A 220 14.92 -4.60 11.97
C LEU A 220 16.45 -4.74 12.09
N PRO A 221 17.27 -4.30 11.12
CA PRO A 221 18.73 -4.40 11.23
C PRO A 221 19.28 -3.76 12.50
N TRP A 222 18.66 -2.69 12.99
CA TRP A 222 19.11 -1.99 14.19
C TRP A 222 18.85 -2.80 15.47
N ILE A 223 17.79 -3.63 15.49
CA ILE A 223 17.57 -4.60 16.58
C ILE A 223 18.64 -5.70 16.53
N TYR A 224 18.94 -6.21 15.34
CA TYR A 224 19.99 -7.22 15.18
C TYR A 224 21.38 -6.71 15.55
N THR A 225 21.70 -5.45 15.22
CA THR A 225 22.97 -4.83 15.60
C THR A 225 23.12 -4.59 17.09
N ALA A 226 22.02 -4.55 17.83
CA ALA A 226 21.97 -4.51 19.27
C ALA A 226 22.09 -5.92 19.93
N GLY A 227 22.08 -6.99 19.12
CA GLY A 227 22.10 -8.38 19.60
C GLY A 227 20.70 -8.95 19.88
N GLY A 228 19.63 -8.25 19.49
CA GLY A 228 18.26 -8.70 19.67
C GLY A 228 17.74 -9.54 18.51
N GLU A 229 16.74 -10.37 18.78
CA GLU A 229 15.98 -11.14 17.80
C GLU A 229 14.51 -10.67 17.84
N PRO A 230 14.04 -9.93 16.84
CA PRO A 230 12.70 -9.33 16.87
C PRO A 230 11.58 -10.36 16.72
N PHE A 231 11.89 -11.55 16.23
CA PHE A 231 10.97 -12.67 16.10
C PHE A 231 11.65 -13.96 16.51
N ILE A 232 10.93 -14.77 17.28
CA ILE A 232 11.39 -16.08 17.73
C ILE A 232 10.42 -17.13 17.19
N GLN A 233 10.98 -18.19 16.63
CA GLN A 233 10.28 -19.38 16.21
C GLN A 233 10.25 -20.38 17.36
N TYR A 234 9.05 -20.68 17.86
CA TYR A 234 8.87 -21.68 18.91
C TYR A 234 8.50 -23.03 18.31
N ARG A 235 9.12 -24.10 18.84
CA ARG A 235 8.79 -25.47 18.50
C ARG A 235 8.58 -26.26 19.78
N LYS A 236 7.61 -27.18 19.78
CA LYS A 236 7.27 -27.96 20.95
C LYS A 236 7.87 -29.35 20.85
N SER A 237 8.61 -29.76 21.87
CA SER A 237 9.16 -31.13 21.94
C SER A 237 8.02 -32.15 22.09
N PRO A 238 7.88 -33.13 21.20
CA PRO A 238 6.90 -34.20 21.36
C PRO A 238 7.20 -35.11 22.57
N LYS A 239 8.47 -35.17 23.00
CA LYS A 239 8.88 -36.01 24.13
C LYS A 239 8.58 -35.38 25.48
N THR A 240 8.84 -34.09 25.62
CA THR A 240 8.71 -33.39 26.92
C THR A 240 7.51 -32.49 27.03
N GLY A 241 6.89 -32.12 25.90
CA GLY A 241 5.82 -31.14 25.81
C GLY A 241 6.30 -29.70 26.03
N LYS A 242 7.61 -29.46 26.25
CA LYS A 242 8.20 -28.15 26.46
C LYS A 242 8.39 -27.39 25.15
N GLU A 243 8.17 -26.08 25.16
CA GLU A 243 8.44 -25.20 24.03
C GLU A 243 9.88 -24.68 24.09
N TYR A 244 10.53 -24.62 22.95
CA TYR A 244 11.86 -24.07 22.75
C TYR A 244 11.81 -22.97 21.69
N GLY A 245 12.46 -21.84 21.97
CA GLY A 245 12.56 -20.71 21.03
C GLY A 245 13.88 -20.75 20.29
N PHE A 246 13.82 -20.55 18.98
CA PHE A 246 14.96 -20.53 18.07
C PHE A 246 15.00 -19.23 17.27
N SER A 247 16.22 -18.79 16.94
CA SER A 247 16.40 -17.65 16.05
C SER A 247 15.94 -17.98 14.62
N ILE A 248 15.51 -16.94 13.89
CA ILE A 248 15.09 -17.04 12.48
C ILE A 248 16.19 -17.57 11.54
N VAL A 249 17.45 -17.47 11.94
CA VAL A 249 18.60 -17.85 11.11
C VAL A 249 19.18 -19.22 11.47
N GLU A 250 18.63 -19.91 12.44
CA GLU A 250 19.06 -21.25 12.78
C GLU A 250 18.68 -22.25 11.68
N GLU A 251 19.65 -22.99 11.19
CA GLU A 251 19.46 -24.03 10.17
C GLU A 251 19.04 -25.37 10.80
N LYS A 252 19.29 -25.54 12.12
CA LYS A 252 18.95 -26.74 12.87
C LYS A 252 18.32 -26.37 14.21
N PHE A 253 17.17 -26.93 14.50
CA PHE A 253 16.39 -26.62 15.69
C PHE A 253 16.65 -27.69 16.77
N ILE A 254 17.86 -27.70 17.31
CA ILE A 254 18.31 -28.67 18.31
C ILE A 254 18.14 -28.08 19.69
N THR A 255 17.45 -28.80 20.58
CA THR A 255 17.26 -28.38 21.99
C THR A 255 18.62 -28.50 22.74
N PRO A 256 18.75 -27.83 23.88
CA PRO A 256 19.93 -27.99 24.75
C PRO A 256 20.20 -29.44 25.18
N GLU A 257 19.16 -30.26 25.20
CA GLU A 257 19.21 -31.70 25.53
C GLU A 257 19.52 -32.56 24.31
N GLY A 258 19.75 -31.96 23.12
CA GLY A 258 20.17 -32.67 21.88
C GLY A 258 18.99 -33.22 21.07
N GLU A 259 17.75 -32.88 21.35
CA GLU A 259 16.58 -33.27 20.55
C GLU A 259 16.48 -32.38 19.32
N ASP A 260 16.35 -32.97 18.14
CA ASP A 260 16.14 -32.26 16.90
C ASP A 260 14.62 -32.01 16.69
N LEU A 261 14.22 -30.74 16.66
CA LEU A 261 12.83 -30.30 16.46
C LEU A 261 12.62 -29.73 15.05
N SER A 262 13.51 -29.97 14.09
CA SER A 262 13.44 -29.41 12.75
C SER A 262 12.11 -29.74 12.04
N HIS A 263 11.54 -30.91 12.31
CA HIS A 263 10.31 -31.41 11.70
C HIS A 263 9.02 -31.06 12.49
N GLU A 264 9.18 -30.48 13.69
CA GLU A 264 8.03 -30.10 14.50
C GLU A 264 7.39 -28.80 14.01
N PRO A 265 6.06 -28.67 14.11
CA PRO A 265 5.36 -27.43 13.75
C PRO A 265 5.93 -26.21 14.50
N SER A 266 6.07 -25.11 13.77
CA SER A 266 6.58 -23.86 14.34
C SER A 266 5.49 -22.85 14.60
N ASP A 267 5.59 -22.17 15.75
CA ASP A 267 4.78 -21.00 16.12
C ASP A 267 5.69 -19.76 16.19
N TRP A 268 5.33 -18.69 15.47
CA TRP A 268 6.11 -17.45 15.40
C TRP A 268 5.55 -16.43 16.36
N ARG A 269 6.43 -15.89 17.22
CA ARG A 269 6.05 -14.84 18.16
C ARG A 269 6.94 -13.63 18.00
N ALA A 270 6.32 -12.45 18.13
CA ALA A 270 7.01 -11.19 18.20
C ALA A 270 7.83 -11.09 19.50
N ASN A 271 9.07 -10.62 19.37
CA ASN A 271 10.03 -10.48 20.46
C ASN A 271 10.84 -9.18 20.34
N TRP A 272 10.21 -8.13 19.85
CA TRP A 272 10.91 -6.86 19.64
C TRP A 272 10.96 -5.95 20.87
N ASP A 273 10.06 -6.14 21.85
CA ASP A 273 10.04 -5.36 23.10
C ASP A 273 11.02 -5.94 24.14
N THR A 274 12.29 -6.01 23.75
CA THR A 274 13.44 -6.40 24.57
C THR A 274 14.30 -5.17 24.87
N GLU A 275 15.32 -5.34 25.71
CA GLU A 275 16.31 -4.29 25.99
C GLU A 275 16.95 -3.80 24.67
N GLU A 276 17.32 -4.73 23.80
CA GLU A 276 17.94 -4.47 22.52
C GLU A 276 16.97 -3.74 21.55
N GLY A 277 15.73 -4.19 21.46
CA GLY A 277 14.71 -3.55 20.61
C GLY A 277 14.35 -2.15 21.09
N ARG A 278 14.24 -1.95 22.41
CA ARG A 278 14.03 -0.62 23.02
C ARG A 278 15.24 0.30 22.81
N ALA A 279 16.47 -0.22 22.89
CA ALA A 279 17.68 0.52 22.59
C ALA A 279 17.70 1.01 21.14
N ALA A 280 17.38 0.11 20.18
CA ALA A 280 17.29 0.45 18.76
C ALA A 280 16.25 1.55 18.49
N LEU A 281 15.06 1.43 19.10
CA LEU A 281 13.99 2.41 18.94
C LEU A 281 14.35 3.77 19.56
N SER A 282 15.00 3.75 20.72
CA SER A 282 15.49 4.96 21.41
C SER A 282 16.61 5.63 20.61
N PHE A 283 17.44 4.84 19.93
CA PHE A 283 18.45 5.38 19.03
C PHE A 283 17.83 6.10 17.83
N TRP A 284 16.79 5.54 17.20
CA TRP A 284 16.05 6.20 16.14
C TRP A 284 15.37 7.49 16.61
N TYR A 285 14.82 7.48 17.84
CA TYR A 285 14.29 8.68 18.47
C TYR A 285 15.39 9.74 18.65
N LYS A 286 16.58 9.35 19.13
CA LYS A 286 17.75 10.25 19.29
C LYS A 286 18.19 10.84 17.95
N LEU A 287 18.23 10.04 16.88
CA LEU A 287 18.56 10.53 15.53
C LEU A 287 17.58 11.59 15.04
N ARG A 288 16.31 11.50 15.38
CA ARG A 288 15.26 12.43 14.95
C ARG A 288 15.12 13.66 15.85
N TRP A 289 15.21 13.49 17.15
CA TRP A 289 14.86 14.52 18.13
C TRP A 289 16.03 14.98 19.00
N GLY A 290 17.16 14.28 18.99
CA GLY A 290 18.36 14.66 19.73
C GLY A 290 18.89 16.02 19.31
N THR A 291 19.34 16.83 20.27
CA THR A 291 19.94 18.13 20.04
C THR A 291 21.45 18.05 20.21
N PHE A 292 22.18 18.79 19.40
CA PHE A 292 23.63 18.92 19.50
C PHE A 292 24.06 20.32 19.08
N GLU A 293 25.22 20.75 19.55
CA GLU A 293 25.79 22.02 19.19
C GLU A 293 26.79 21.87 18.01
N LYS A 294 26.67 22.75 17.01
CA LYS A 294 27.59 22.84 15.90
C LYS A 294 27.69 24.30 15.48
N ASP A 295 28.95 24.78 15.34
CA ASP A 295 29.25 26.15 14.93
C ASP A 295 28.57 27.24 15.79
N GLY A 296 28.35 26.96 17.08
CA GLY A 296 27.67 27.83 18.02
C GLY A 296 26.14 27.84 17.94
N GLU A 297 25.56 26.99 17.08
CA GLU A 297 24.09 26.82 16.94
C GLU A 297 23.61 25.48 17.53
N GLN A 298 22.45 25.51 18.18
CA GLN A 298 21.76 24.30 18.63
C GLN A 298 20.97 23.69 17.46
N ILE A 299 21.40 22.53 17.00
CA ILE A 299 20.78 21.80 15.91
C ILE A 299 19.93 20.66 16.47
N LYS A 300 18.70 20.53 15.96
CA LYS A 300 17.78 19.46 16.34
C LYS A 300 17.67 18.40 15.24
N GLY A 301 18.04 17.18 15.59
CA GLY A 301 17.95 16.01 14.75
C GLY A 301 18.92 16.00 13.56
N VAL A 302 19.33 14.82 13.19
CA VAL A 302 20.22 14.56 12.04
C VAL A 302 19.47 14.02 10.82
N VAL A 303 18.20 13.69 11.00
CA VAL A 303 17.32 13.10 9.99
C VAL A 303 16.60 14.16 9.20
N LEU A 304 16.49 13.99 7.89
CA LEU A 304 15.71 14.85 7.01
C LEU A 304 14.20 14.67 7.34
N PRO A 305 13.49 15.72 7.81
CA PRO A 305 12.08 15.60 8.20
C PRO A 305 11.16 15.14 7.06
N ALA A 306 11.46 15.55 5.84
CA ALA A 306 10.71 15.19 4.64
C ALA A 306 10.80 13.69 4.28
N SER A 307 11.82 12.98 4.76
CA SER A 307 12.05 11.58 4.44
C SER A 307 11.07 10.60 5.15
N ILE A 308 10.29 11.11 6.09
CA ILE A 308 9.37 10.29 6.92
C ILE A 308 8.07 9.95 6.17
N SER A 309 7.88 10.46 4.97
CA SER A 309 6.70 10.18 4.14
C SER A 309 6.94 8.99 3.20
N ARG A 310 6.03 8.00 3.18
CA ARG A 310 6.03 6.87 2.23
C ARG A 310 5.99 7.29 0.74
N GLN A 311 5.83 8.56 0.43
CA GLN A 311 5.54 9.04 -0.92
C GLN A 311 6.73 9.64 -1.67
N HIS A 312 7.91 9.68 -1.09
CA HIS A 312 9.09 10.26 -1.72
C HIS A 312 10.06 9.15 -2.16
N TYR A 313 10.60 9.30 -3.35
CA TYR A 313 11.71 8.50 -3.82
C TYR A 313 12.95 8.90 -3.01
N PHE A 314 13.28 8.12 -2.00
CA PHE A 314 14.41 8.38 -1.10
C PHE A 314 15.73 8.54 -1.85
N HIS A 315 15.84 7.88 -2.99
CA HIS A 315 16.98 7.93 -3.89
C HIS A 315 17.27 9.37 -4.38
N ASP A 316 16.22 10.16 -4.58
CA ASP A 316 16.38 11.55 -5.04
C ASP A 316 17.08 12.41 -3.99
N PHE A 317 16.83 12.20 -2.70
CA PHE A 317 17.47 12.96 -1.63
C PHE A 317 18.97 12.70 -1.52
N LEU A 318 19.39 11.45 -1.72
CA LEU A 318 20.81 11.10 -1.77
C LEU A 318 21.44 11.65 -3.05
N GLY A 319 20.76 11.55 -4.17
CA GLY A 319 21.20 12.05 -5.46
C GLY A 319 21.42 13.56 -5.47
N THR A 320 20.50 14.34 -4.91
CA THR A 320 20.63 15.80 -4.80
C THR A 320 21.65 16.23 -3.74
N GLY A 321 21.95 15.36 -2.77
CA GLY A 321 22.79 15.68 -1.62
C GLY A 321 22.05 16.36 -0.46
N GLU A 322 20.70 16.30 -0.45
CA GLU A 322 19.92 16.71 0.72
C GLU A 322 20.14 15.79 1.91
N VAL A 323 20.49 14.52 1.64
CA VAL A 323 21.01 13.59 2.64
C VAL A 323 22.36 13.03 2.19
N ALA A 324 23.21 12.76 3.15
CA ALA A 324 24.52 12.18 2.90
C ALA A 324 24.53 10.65 2.96
N MET A 325 23.61 10.04 3.70
CA MET A 325 23.51 8.59 3.94
C MET A 325 22.06 8.13 3.97
N MET A 326 21.83 6.87 3.57
CA MET A 326 20.55 6.18 3.73
C MET A 326 20.73 4.67 3.76
N ALA A 327 19.76 3.97 4.33
CA ALA A 327 19.67 2.52 4.15
C ALA A 327 19.15 2.20 2.74
N ALA A 328 19.88 1.41 1.98
CA ALA A 328 19.50 0.98 0.63
C ALA A 328 20.11 -0.37 0.28
N THR A 329 19.54 -1.04 -0.72
CA THR A 329 20.16 -2.25 -1.28
C THR A 329 21.28 -1.88 -2.26
N ILE A 330 22.20 -2.79 -2.50
CA ILE A 330 23.26 -2.58 -3.49
C ILE A 330 22.65 -2.38 -4.88
N ASP A 331 21.56 -3.04 -5.19
CA ASP A 331 20.86 -2.88 -6.47
C ASP A 331 20.24 -1.48 -6.64
N ASP A 332 19.85 -0.82 -5.52
CA ASP A 332 19.34 0.55 -5.56
C ASP A 332 20.43 1.56 -5.96
N LEU A 333 21.71 1.25 -5.75
CA LEU A 333 22.82 2.15 -6.12
C LEU A 333 22.84 2.47 -7.60
N ALA A 334 22.54 1.47 -8.46
CA ALA A 334 22.40 1.68 -9.89
C ALA A 334 21.28 2.67 -10.24
N GLN A 335 20.16 2.53 -9.55
CA GLN A 335 19.00 3.41 -9.74
C GLN A 335 19.27 4.82 -9.22
N ILE A 336 19.94 4.95 -8.07
CA ILE A 336 20.35 6.24 -7.50
C ILE A 336 21.29 6.97 -8.45
N ALA A 337 22.34 6.28 -8.93
CA ALA A 337 23.32 6.87 -9.84
C ALA A 337 22.67 7.33 -11.15
N LYS A 338 21.83 6.50 -11.76
CA LYS A 338 21.17 6.79 -13.04
C LYS A 338 20.10 7.88 -12.88
N GLY A 339 19.25 7.80 -11.85
CA GLY A 339 18.16 8.75 -11.61
C GLY A 339 18.67 10.17 -11.30
N ALA A 340 19.73 10.28 -10.52
CA ALA A 340 20.35 11.55 -10.16
C ALA A 340 21.42 12.03 -11.15
N GLN A 341 21.71 11.27 -12.21
CA GLN A 341 22.84 11.50 -13.11
C GLN A 341 24.16 11.65 -12.34
N LEU A 342 24.32 10.85 -11.29
CA LEU A 342 25.47 10.88 -10.40
C LEU A 342 26.51 9.85 -10.87
N ASP A 343 27.81 10.23 -10.77
CA ASP A 343 28.89 9.28 -11.00
C ASP A 343 28.84 8.16 -9.95
N PRO A 344 28.73 6.90 -10.33
CA PRO A 344 28.71 5.76 -9.40
C PRO A 344 29.93 5.73 -8.44
N SER A 345 31.06 6.25 -8.85
CA SER A 345 32.26 6.33 -8.02
C SER A 345 32.13 7.24 -6.79
N LEU A 346 31.10 8.08 -6.75
CA LEU A 346 30.77 8.93 -5.60
C LEU A 346 29.95 8.20 -4.54
N LEU A 347 29.50 6.99 -4.79
CA LEU A 347 28.72 6.18 -3.86
C LEU A 347 29.57 5.09 -3.23
N SER A 348 29.29 4.80 -1.97
CA SER A 348 29.84 3.64 -1.25
C SER A 348 28.84 3.15 -0.23
N TRP A 349 29.14 2.02 0.42
CA TRP A 349 28.26 1.44 1.42
C TRP A 349 29.06 0.77 2.55
N PHE A 350 28.43 0.60 3.71
CA PHE A 350 28.94 -0.16 4.84
C PHE A 350 27.80 -0.91 5.56
N PRO A 351 28.10 -1.98 6.31
CA PRO A 351 27.11 -2.69 7.13
C PRO A 351 26.48 -1.76 8.17
N TYR A 352 25.27 -2.08 8.62
CA TYR A 352 24.67 -1.37 9.75
C TYR A 352 25.60 -1.43 10.96
N PRO A 353 25.91 -0.29 11.61
CA PRO A 353 26.83 -0.24 12.73
C PRO A 353 26.29 -0.95 13.96
N ALA A 354 27.16 -1.54 14.74
CA ALA A 354 26.84 -2.29 15.95
C ALA A 354 26.42 -1.35 17.12
N VAL A 355 25.67 -1.86 18.10
CA VAL A 355 25.58 -1.18 19.39
C VAL A 355 26.96 -1.22 20.06
N PRO A 356 27.38 -0.16 20.77
CA PRO A 356 28.62 -0.22 21.54
C PRO A 356 28.62 -1.34 22.59
N GLY A 357 29.72 -2.09 22.69
CA GLY A 357 29.91 -3.13 23.68
C GLY A 357 29.94 -4.55 23.12
N PRO A 358 30.11 -5.56 23.98
CA PRO A 358 30.43 -6.93 23.57
C PRO A 358 29.27 -7.68 22.90
N LYS A 359 28.03 -7.23 23.07
CA LYS A 359 26.85 -7.82 22.41
C LYS A 359 26.66 -7.32 20.98
N GLY A 360 27.19 -6.12 20.66
CA GLY A 360 27.00 -5.48 19.38
C GLY A 360 27.70 -6.21 18.24
N ARG A 361 27.02 -6.36 17.11
CA ARG A 361 27.59 -6.89 15.87
C ARG A 361 27.10 -6.07 14.69
N GLN A 362 27.98 -5.77 13.76
CA GLN A 362 27.56 -5.17 12.50
C GLN A 362 26.65 -6.15 11.75
N CYS A 363 25.67 -5.63 11.05
CA CYS A 363 24.64 -6.43 10.37
C CYS A 363 24.45 -5.94 8.93
N VAL A 364 24.17 -6.88 8.04
CA VAL A 364 23.56 -6.61 6.74
C VAL A 364 22.23 -7.34 6.64
N GLN A 365 21.27 -6.74 5.97
CA GLN A 365 20.02 -7.41 5.67
C GLN A 365 20.09 -8.04 4.28
N ILE A 366 19.65 -9.28 4.17
CA ILE A 366 19.67 -10.03 2.92
C ILE A 366 18.23 -10.27 2.47
N PHE A 367 17.96 -9.97 1.20
CA PHE A 367 16.69 -10.24 0.56
C PHE A 367 16.87 -11.28 -0.53
N GLN A 368 16.11 -12.36 -0.45
CA GLN A 368 16.06 -13.40 -1.47
C GLN A 368 14.72 -13.34 -2.20
N HIS A 369 14.76 -13.36 -3.51
CA HIS A 369 13.58 -13.51 -4.34
C HIS A 369 13.45 -14.92 -4.87
N TYR A 370 12.24 -15.34 -5.19
CA TYR A 370 11.93 -16.68 -5.69
C TYR A 370 11.19 -16.57 -7.01
N CYS A 371 11.62 -17.37 -7.97
CA CYS A 371 10.85 -17.57 -9.19
C CYS A 371 9.82 -18.67 -8.93
N ALA A 372 8.54 -18.40 -9.17
CA ALA A 372 7.43 -19.26 -8.82
C ALA A 372 6.43 -19.37 -9.97
N MET A 373 5.67 -20.48 -9.99
CA MET A 373 4.50 -20.63 -10.84
C MET A 373 3.23 -20.27 -10.07
N TYR A 374 2.28 -19.63 -10.74
CA TYR A 374 1.01 -19.31 -10.13
C TYR A 374 -0.01 -20.44 -10.27
N ALA A 375 -1.04 -20.42 -9.42
CA ALA A 375 -2.01 -21.50 -9.27
C ALA A 375 -2.81 -21.86 -10.54
N ASN A 376 -2.96 -20.92 -11.50
CA ASN A 376 -3.61 -21.17 -12.79
C ASN A 376 -2.92 -22.25 -13.63
N VAL A 377 -1.62 -22.49 -13.40
CA VAL A 377 -0.84 -23.53 -14.09
C VAL A 377 -1.42 -24.94 -13.83
N LYS A 378 -2.10 -25.13 -12.69
CA LYS A 378 -2.79 -26.38 -12.37
C LYS A 378 -3.81 -26.82 -13.44
N ASP A 379 -4.48 -25.86 -14.06
CA ASP A 379 -5.53 -26.12 -15.07
C ASP A 379 -4.96 -26.44 -16.46
N ARG A 380 -3.62 -26.34 -16.64
CA ARG A 380 -2.96 -26.62 -17.92
C ARG A 380 -2.58 -28.08 -18.09
N PRO A 381 -2.58 -28.62 -19.33
CA PRO A 381 -2.06 -29.95 -19.64
C PRO A 381 -0.58 -30.11 -19.21
N LYS A 382 -0.15 -31.33 -18.92
CA LYS A 382 1.21 -31.60 -18.50
C LYS A 382 2.28 -31.09 -19.50
N GLU A 383 2.07 -31.27 -20.77
CA GLU A 383 2.98 -30.79 -21.82
C GLU A 383 3.17 -29.26 -21.76
N GLU A 384 2.09 -28.52 -21.52
CA GLU A 384 2.17 -27.06 -21.33
C GLU A 384 2.89 -26.71 -20.02
N ARG A 385 2.64 -27.44 -18.93
CA ARG A 385 3.32 -27.23 -17.65
C ARG A 385 4.83 -27.47 -17.77
N ASP A 386 5.24 -28.49 -18.51
CA ASP A 386 6.67 -28.77 -18.77
C ASP A 386 7.34 -27.65 -19.57
N LYS A 387 6.62 -26.98 -20.48
CA LYS A 387 7.11 -25.80 -21.21
C LYS A 387 7.20 -24.58 -20.28
N ILE A 388 6.23 -24.40 -19.38
CA ILE A 388 6.26 -23.34 -18.37
C ILE A 388 7.45 -23.56 -17.43
N TRP A 389 7.71 -24.81 -17.01
CA TRP A 389 8.90 -25.15 -16.21
C TRP A 389 10.20 -24.78 -16.93
N LYS A 390 10.35 -25.07 -18.22
CA LYS A 390 11.52 -24.65 -19.01
C LYS A 390 11.67 -23.13 -19.01
N ALA A 391 10.57 -22.38 -19.14
CA ALA A 391 10.60 -20.94 -19.11
C ALA A 391 10.98 -20.41 -17.73
N LEU A 392 10.53 -21.06 -16.64
CA LEU A 392 10.91 -20.72 -15.28
C LEU A 392 12.41 -20.94 -15.07
N LEU A 393 12.96 -22.08 -15.52
CA LEU A 393 14.40 -22.34 -15.46
C LEU A 393 15.22 -21.31 -16.23
N ALA A 394 14.73 -20.86 -17.40
CA ALA A 394 15.38 -19.81 -18.18
C ALA A 394 15.42 -18.47 -17.42
N CYS A 395 14.43 -18.19 -16.57
CA CYS A 395 14.42 -16.99 -15.72
C CYS A 395 15.49 -16.98 -14.62
N ILE A 396 15.91 -18.16 -14.17
CA ILE A 396 16.92 -18.35 -13.09
C ILE A 396 18.25 -18.89 -13.62
N ASP A 397 18.45 -18.90 -14.93
CA ASP A 397 19.65 -19.42 -15.55
C ASP A 397 20.92 -18.72 -15.03
N ARG A 398 21.98 -19.51 -14.86
CA ARG A 398 23.29 -19.04 -14.40
C ARG A 398 23.91 -18.03 -15.36
N GLU A 399 23.65 -18.14 -16.65
CA GLU A 399 24.07 -17.18 -17.66
C GLU A 399 23.41 -15.80 -17.45
N ASN A 400 22.18 -15.77 -16.92
CA ASN A 400 21.53 -14.50 -16.55
C ASN A 400 22.26 -13.81 -15.41
N ALA A 401 22.70 -14.58 -14.41
CA ALA A 401 23.49 -14.04 -13.31
C ALA A 401 24.86 -13.49 -13.80
N ARG A 402 25.50 -14.17 -14.77
CA ARG A 402 26.73 -13.69 -15.41
C ARG A 402 26.48 -12.37 -16.16
N ARG A 403 25.41 -12.29 -16.94
CA ARG A 403 25.06 -11.06 -17.69
C ARG A 403 24.69 -9.90 -16.78
N ASN A 404 24.05 -10.14 -15.67
CA ASN A 404 23.79 -9.07 -14.69
C ASN A 404 25.10 -8.49 -14.15
N VAL A 405 26.10 -9.35 -13.88
CA VAL A 405 27.44 -8.89 -13.49
C VAL A 405 28.10 -8.11 -14.62
N GLU A 406 28.02 -8.62 -15.87
CA GLU A 406 28.53 -7.96 -17.07
C GLU A 406 27.90 -6.57 -17.27
N GLU A 407 26.60 -6.44 -17.08
CA GLU A 407 25.90 -5.16 -17.15
C GLU A 407 26.35 -4.17 -16.08
N CYS A 408 26.55 -4.65 -14.83
CA CYS A 408 27.15 -3.83 -13.78
C CYS A 408 28.56 -3.35 -14.14
N VAL A 409 29.38 -4.24 -14.71
CA VAL A 409 30.76 -3.89 -15.17
C VAL A 409 30.70 -2.85 -16.29
N LEU A 410 29.89 -3.08 -17.33
CA LEU A 410 29.74 -2.18 -18.46
C LEU A 410 29.17 -0.80 -18.10
N SER A 411 28.34 -0.74 -17.06
CA SER A 411 27.79 0.51 -16.53
C SER A 411 28.73 1.24 -15.54
N GLY A 412 29.95 0.77 -15.34
CA GLY A 412 30.88 1.37 -14.40
C GLY A 412 30.63 1.05 -12.94
N MET A 413 29.80 0.04 -12.68
CA MET A 413 29.36 -0.35 -11.33
C MET A 413 30.01 -1.64 -10.82
N ALA A 414 31.13 -2.07 -11.41
CA ALA A 414 31.90 -3.22 -10.97
C ALA A 414 32.25 -3.16 -9.48
N SER A 415 32.45 -1.96 -8.94
CA SER A 415 32.75 -1.71 -7.54
C SER A 415 31.68 -2.16 -6.56
N PHE A 416 30.45 -2.40 -7.00
CA PHE A 416 29.34 -2.84 -6.14
C PHE A 416 29.07 -4.34 -6.25
N VAL A 417 29.75 -5.04 -7.15
CA VAL A 417 29.68 -6.51 -7.26
C VAL A 417 30.72 -7.14 -6.33
N SER A 418 30.33 -8.21 -5.61
CA SER A 418 31.29 -8.89 -4.75
C SER A 418 32.49 -9.43 -5.55
N PRO A 419 33.72 -9.34 -5.03
CA PRO A 419 34.92 -9.84 -5.68
C PRO A 419 34.78 -11.29 -6.15
N ASP A 420 34.13 -12.12 -5.35
CA ASP A 420 33.95 -13.53 -5.68
C ASP A 420 32.97 -13.74 -6.85
N ARG A 421 31.93 -12.93 -6.96
CA ARG A 421 31.04 -12.98 -8.14
C ARG A 421 31.75 -12.50 -9.41
N LEU A 422 32.58 -11.44 -9.30
CA LEU A 422 33.40 -11.00 -10.43
C LEU A 422 34.31 -12.15 -10.91
N ARG A 423 35.02 -12.84 -10.01
CA ARG A 423 35.87 -14.02 -10.33
C ARG A 423 35.04 -15.16 -10.91
N GLN A 424 33.92 -15.50 -10.27
CA GLN A 424 33.04 -16.62 -10.67
C GLN A 424 32.54 -16.50 -12.10
N TYR A 425 32.30 -15.28 -12.55
CA TYR A 425 31.73 -15.00 -13.89
C TYR A 425 32.76 -14.50 -14.91
N GLY A 426 34.06 -14.55 -14.59
CA GLY A 426 35.14 -14.26 -15.52
C GLY A 426 35.49 -12.76 -15.68
N PHE A 427 35.15 -11.96 -14.70
CA PHE A 427 35.47 -10.52 -14.64
C PHE A 427 36.53 -10.21 -13.59
N GLU A 428 37.53 -11.10 -13.42
CA GLU A 428 38.57 -10.98 -12.39
C GLU A 428 39.38 -9.70 -12.52
N GLU A 429 39.57 -9.20 -13.74
CA GLU A 429 40.31 -7.95 -14.04
C GLU A 429 39.73 -6.72 -13.34
N TYR A 430 38.38 -6.72 -13.08
CA TYR A 430 37.69 -5.61 -12.42
C TYR A 430 37.71 -5.70 -10.89
N VAL A 431 38.21 -6.79 -10.31
CA VAL A 431 38.34 -6.91 -8.84
C VAL A 431 39.28 -5.85 -8.27
N LYS A 432 40.32 -5.43 -9.02
CA LYS A 432 41.22 -4.33 -8.65
C LYS A 432 40.54 -2.98 -8.55
N ASP A 433 39.45 -2.78 -9.28
CA ASP A 433 38.72 -1.52 -9.32
C ASP A 433 37.69 -1.43 -8.17
N VAL A 434 37.44 -2.52 -7.46
CA VAL A 434 36.58 -2.53 -6.28
C VAL A 434 37.31 -1.88 -5.12
N PRO A 435 36.77 -0.80 -4.51
CA PRO A 435 37.40 -0.15 -3.37
C PRO A 435 37.67 -1.13 -2.23
N LYS A 436 38.84 -0.97 -1.56
CA LYS A 436 39.22 -1.88 -0.49
C LYS A 436 38.15 -2.02 0.59
N ILE A 437 37.51 -0.93 0.97
CA ILE A 437 36.41 -0.95 1.94
C ILE A 437 35.27 -1.88 1.53
N ILE A 438 34.90 -1.89 0.26
CA ILE A 438 33.85 -2.76 -0.26
C ILE A 438 34.32 -4.22 -0.27
N GLN A 439 35.58 -4.48 -0.62
CA GLN A 439 36.18 -5.82 -0.52
C GLN A 439 36.19 -6.33 0.93
N ASP A 440 36.56 -5.45 1.87
CA ASP A 440 36.60 -5.78 3.31
C ASP A 440 35.18 -6.06 3.85
N ASN A 441 34.16 -5.30 3.41
CA ASN A 441 32.77 -5.52 3.77
C ASN A 441 32.26 -6.89 3.31
N PHE A 442 32.50 -7.25 2.04
CA PHE A 442 32.09 -8.58 1.54
C PHE A 442 32.82 -9.70 2.27
N LYS A 443 34.13 -9.55 2.52
CA LYS A 443 34.91 -10.51 3.28
C LYS A 443 34.38 -10.70 4.70
N ALA A 444 34.02 -9.58 5.38
CA ALA A 444 33.46 -9.63 6.72
C ALA A 444 32.06 -10.29 6.78
N ILE A 445 31.30 -10.23 5.68
CA ILE A 445 30.04 -10.98 5.53
C ILE A 445 30.32 -12.47 5.36
N ASP A 446 31.30 -12.82 4.52
CA ASP A 446 31.62 -14.22 4.20
C ASP A 446 32.27 -14.95 5.38
N ASP A 447 33.13 -14.29 6.17
CA ASP A 447 33.75 -14.85 7.37
C ASP A 447 32.84 -14.79 8.63
N GLY A 448 31.65 -14.18 8.54
CA GLY A 448 30.69 -14.10 9.62
C GLY A 448 30.97 -13.04 10.68
N THR A 449 31.97 -12.17 10.47
CA THR A 449 32.27 -11.02 11.35
C THR A 449 31.09 -10.04 11.29
N VAL A 450 30.54 -9.82 10.10
CA VAL A 450 29.28 -9.10 9.88
C VAL A 450 28.17 -10.11 9.77
N ILE A 451 27.16 -10.03 10.64
CA ILE A 451 26.04 -10.96 10.61
C ILE A 451 25.08 -10.64 9.46
N SER A 452 24.61 -11.70 8.82
CA SER A 452 23.60 -11.61 7.79
C SER A 452 22.25 -11.99 8.37
N ARG A 453 21.23 -11.12 8.18
CA ARG A 453 19.87 -11.35 8.65
C ARG A 453 18.87 -11.15 7.52
N THR A 454 17.78 -11.89 7.58
CA THR A 454 16.68 -11.79 6.64
C THR A 454 15.47 -11.17 7.31
N GLU A 455 14.48 -10.73 6.52
CA GLU A 455 13.16 -10.41 7.07
C GLU A 455 12.47 -11.67 7.61
N PRO A 456 11.58 -11.52 8.60
CA PRO A 456 10.72 -12.61 9.04
C PRO A 456 9.86 -13.11 7.89
N PHE A 457 9.83 -14.43 7.70
CA PHE A 457 8.99 -15.08 6.67
C PHE A 457 7.71 -15.71 7.24
N SER A 458 7.23 -15.19 8.38
CA SER A 458 5.89 -15.53 8.88
C SER A 458 4.82 -14.97 7.96
N GLY A 459 3.76 -15.72 7.69
CA GLY A 459 2.66 -15.29 6.83
C GLY A 459 1.92 -14.02 7.28
N HIS A 460 2.28 -13.43 8.43
CA HIS A 460 1.70 -12.21 9.00
C HIS A 460 2.67 -11.01 9.00
N TRP A 461 3.88 -11.18 8.51
CA TRP A 461 4.91 -10.15 8.60
C TRP A 461 4.52 -8.81 7.96
N LEU A 462 3.91 -8.83 6.79
CA LEU A 462 3.49 -7.59 6.11
C LEU A 462 2.55 -6.76 6.98
N ASN A 463 1.58 -7.40 7.62
CA ASN A 463 0.62 -6.72 8.48
C ASN A 463 1.30 -6.18 9.74
N ILE A 464 2.19 -6.97 10.35
CA ILE A 464 2.97 -6.55 11.53
C ILE A 464 3.88 -5.38 11.17
N ASN A 465 4.57 -5.45 10.05
CA ASN A 465 5.44 -4.40 9.55
C ASN A 465 4.68 -3.08 9.37
N ASP A 466 3.50 -3.12 8.75
CA ASP A 466 2.64 -1.95 8.58
C ASP A 466 2.14 -1.38 9.90
N GLU A 467 1.80 -2.22 10.87
CA GLU A 467 1.37 -1.79 12.20
C GLU A 467 2.50 -1.15 13.00
N ILE A 468 3.73 -1.70 12.94
CA ILE A 468 4.92 -1.08 13.56
C ILE A 468 5.13 0.33 13.02
N ILE A 469 5.01 0.50 11.70
CA ILE A 469 5.16 1.80 11.05
C ILE A 469 4.06 2.75 11.51
N ARG A 470 2.80 2.34 11.41
CA ARG A 470 1.65 3.21 11.68
C ARG A 470 1.53 3.61 13.13
N ARG A 471 1.75 2.67 14.05
CA ARG A 471 1.48 2.90 15.48
C ARG A 471 2.68 3.40 16.26
N VAL A 472 3.89 3.14 15.79
CA VAL A 472 5.11 3.46 16.54
C VAL A 472 6.03 4.38 15.72
N ILE A 473 6.69 3.85 14.72
CA ILE A 473 7.77 4.56 14.00
C ILE A 473 7.26 5.82 13.31
N GLY A 474 6.16 5.74 12.56
CA GLY A 474 5.62 6.87 11.82
C GLY A 474 5.12 8.01 12.72
N ILE A 475 4.60 7.69 13.91
CA ILE A 475 4.20 8.69 14.90
C ILE A 475 5.43 9.28 15.59
N MET A 476 6.34 8.43 16.05
CA MET A 476 7.57 8.82 16.74
C MET A 476 8.44 9.77 15.90
N LEU A 477 8.62 9.46 14.62
CA LEU A 477 9.43 10.27 13.71
C LEU A 477 8.66 11.46 13.13
N GLY A 478 7.32 11.44 13.18
CA GLY A 478 6.45 12.49 12.65
C GLY A 478 6.57 13.82 13.40
N ALA A 479 5.96 14.88 12.86
CA ALA A 479 6.09 16.23 13.37
C ALA A 479 5.75 16.42 14.85
N ASN A 480 4.84 15.60 15.39
CA ASN A 480 4.40 15.65 16.79
C ASN A 480 4.97 14.50 17.64
N GLY A 481 6.00 13.79 17.15
CA GLY A 481 6.52 12.58 17.79
C GLY A 481 7.42 12.83 19.00
N GLU A 482 7.87 14.06 19.22
CA GLU A 482 8.79 14.39 20.33
C GLU A 482 8.24 14.06 21.71
N HIS A 483 6.91 14.17 21.91
CA HIS A 483 6.23 13.88 23.17
C HIS A 483 5.43 12.56 23.13
N PHE A 484 5.65 11.74 22.12
CA PHE A 484 4.97 10.47 21.96
C PHE A 484 5.63 9.39 22.83
N ASP A 485 4.83 8.67 23.61
CA ASP A 485 5.31 7.52 24.39
C ASP A 485 5.49 6.30 23.49
N TYR A 486 6.57 6.33 22.73
CA TYR A 486 6.87 5.32 21.73
C TYR A 486 7.23 3.96 22.34
N LEU A 487 7.84 3.94 23.53
CA LEU A 487 8.21 2.68 24.20
C LEU A 487 6.97 1.92 24.66
N LYS A 488 6.00 2.63 25.23
CA LYS A 488 4.73 2.03 25.60
C LYS A 488 3.96 1.52 24.38
N ALA A 489 3.88 2.32 23.32
CA ALA A 489 3.22 1.92 22.08
C ALA A 489 3.87 0.67 21.45
N TYR A 490 5.20 0.55 21.57
CA TYR A 490 5.98 -0.58 21.06
C TYR A 490 5.71 -1.87 21.85
N ALA A 491 5.66 -1.76 23.19
CA ALA A 491 5.29 -2.87 24.07
C ALA A 491 3.83 -3.31 23.86
N ASP A 492 2.90 -2.36 23.82
CA ASP A 492 1.47 -2.63 23.58
C ASP A 492 1.25 -3.35 22.24
N LEU A 493 2.02 -2.97 21.23
CA LEU A 493 1.95 -3.59 19.90
C LEU A 493 2.45 -5.04 19.92
N GLN A 494 3.54 -5.34 20.65
CA GLN A 494 4.03 -6.72 20.78
C GLN A 494 3.00 -7.61 21.49
N VAL A 495 2.40 -7.11 22.57
CA VAL A 495 1.34 -7.84 23.30
C VAL A 495 0.16 -8.11 22.36
N ALA A 496 -0.25 -7.13 21.58
CA ALA A 496 -1.32 -7.30 20.59
C ALA A 496 -0.96 -8.34 19.51
N ALA A 497 0.27 -8.31 18.99
CA ALA A 497 0.74 -9.27 18.00
C ALA A 497 0.74 -10.71 18.54
N ASN A 498 1.23 -10.91 19.76
CA ASN A 498 1.36 -12.23 20.38
C ASN A 498 0.04 -12.80 20.93
N SER A 499 -0.91 -11.95 21.27
CA SER A 499 -2.23 -12.37 21.77
C SER A 499 -3.23 -12.71 20.67
N GLY A 500 -2.86 -12.57 19.39
CA GLY A 500 -3.78 -12.72 18.25
C GLY A 500 -4.79 -11.58 18.13
N LEU A 501 -4.81 -10.61 19.08
CA LEU A 501 -5.72 -9.46 19.07
C LEU A 501 -5.48 -8.51 17.89
N MET A 502 -4.38 -8.68 17.19
CA MET A 502 -4.03 -7.89 16.00
C MET A 502 -4.76 -8.36 14.75
N PHE A 503 -5.04 -9.67 14.67
CA PHE A 503 -5.60 -10.32 13.50
C PHE A 503 -6.90 -11.07 13.79
N GLU A 504 -6.91 -11.89 14.86
CA GLU A 504 -8.07 -12.69 15.27
C GLU A 504 -8.12 -12.82 16.79
N MET A 505 -9.33 -12.79 17.36
CA MET A 505 -9.52 -13.01 18.79
C MET A 505 -9.38 -14.50 19.14
N PRO A 506 -8.88 -14.85 20.34
CA PRO A 506 -8.80 -16.24 20.80
C PRO A 506 -10.17 -16.93 20.76
N GLU A 507 -10.21 -18.23 20.44
CA GLU A 507 -11.44 -18.99 20.28
C GLU A 507 -12.33 -18.94 21.56
N ALA A 508 -11.71 -19.00 22.74
CA ALA A 508 -12.45 -18.88 24.01
C ALA A 508 -13.16 -17.53 24.15
N PHE A 509 -12.54 -16.46 23.66
CA PHE A 509 -13.13 -15.13 23.63
C PHE A 509 -14.29 -15.03 22.66
N LEU A 510 -14.14 -15.60 21.48
CA LEU A 510 -15.18 -15.66 20.43
C LEU A 510 -16.38 -16.48 20.90
N ALA A 511 -16.14 -17.68 21.43
CA ALA A 511 -17.19 -18.58 21.92
C ALA A 511 -18.07 -17.92 23.00
N ALA A 512 -17.47 -17.19 23.94
CA ALA A 512 -18.21 -16.47 24.99
C ALA A 512 -19.10 -15.34 24.44
N ARG A 513 -18.79 -14.78 23.26
CA ARG A 513 -19.48 -13.62 22.68
C ARG A 513 -20.41 -13.94 21.52
N ARG A 514 -20.31 -15.13 20.92
CA ARG A 514 -21.22 -15.59 19.83
C ARG A 514 -22.71 -15.44 20.17
N PRO A 515 -23.21 -15.79 21.38
CA PRO A 515 -24.63 -15.61 21.70
C PRO A 515 -25.06 -14.14 21.73
N TYR A 516 -24.21 -13.25 22.22
CA TYR A 516 -24.49 -11.80 22.23
C TYR A 516 -24.48 -11.23 20.81
N ALA A 517 -23.52 -11.63 19.96
CA ALA A 517 -23.46 -11.22 18.58
C ALA A 517 -24.70 -11.70 17.79
N LEU A 518 -25.17 -12.94 18.06
CA LEU A 518 -26.38 -13.46 17.46
C LEU A 518 -27.62 -12.65 17.87
N ALA A 519 -27.75 -12.33 19.15
CA ALA A 519 -28.86 -11.49 19.65
C ALA A 519 -28.87 -10.11 19.00
N ILE A 520 -27.69 -9.44 18.92
CA ILE A 520 -27.55 -8.15 18.21
C ILE A 520 -27.93 -8.26 16.75
N MET A 521 -27.46 -9.32 16.06
CA MET A 521 -27.79 -9.54 14.64
C MET A 521 -29.28 -9.71 14.44
N ILE A 522 -29.97 -10.48 15.28
CA ILE A 522 -31.44 -10.66 15.22
C ILE A 522 -32.13 -9.31 15.36
N VAL A 523 -31.72 -8.48 16.33
CA VAL A 523 -32.29 -7.15 16.52
C VAL A 523 -32.08 -6.28 15.27
N VAL A 524 -30.87 -6.26 14.69
CA VAL A 524 -30.55 -5.51 13.46
C VAL A 524 -31.40 -5.99 12.29
N VAL A 525 -31.56 -7.29 12.10
CA VAL A 525 -32.37 -7.88 11.03
C VAL A 525 -33.86 -7.51 11.23
N CYS A 526 -34.38 -7.59 12.45
CA CYS A 526 -35.74 -7.18 12.78
C CYS A 526 -35.96 -5.69 12.51
N LEU A 527 -35.04 -4.82 12.92
CA LEU A 527 -35.12 -3.37 12.63
C LEU A 527 -35.10 -3.12 11.11
N PHE A 528 -34.25 -3.81 10.38
CA PHE A 528 -34.19 -3.71 8.93
C PHE A 528 -35.50 -4.17 8.27
N ALA A 529 -36.07 -5.29 8.71
CA ALA A 529 -37.36 -5.76 8.25
C ALA A 529 -38.51 -4.75 8.52
N VAL A 530 -38.50 -4.11 9.70
CA VAL A 530 -39.46 -3.05 10.04
C VAL A 530 -39.29 -1.82 9.13
N VAL A 531 -38.05 -1.41 8.86
CA VAL A 531 -37.73 -0.29 7.95
C VAL A 531 -38.20 -0.63 6.54
N LEU A 532 -37.89 -1.83 6.02
CA LEU A 532 -38.36 -2.28 4.72
C LEU A 532 -39.89 -2.33 4.65
N TYR A 533 -40.53 -2.91 5.66
CA TYR A 533 -41.99 -2.95 5.74
C TYR A 533 -42.59 -1.54 5.66
N LYS A 534 -42.06 -0.60 6.44
CA LYS A 534 -42.50 0.79 6.39
C LYS A 534 -42.25 1.45 5.03
N ILE A 535 -41.14 1.19 4.37
CA ILE A 535 -40.83 1.72 3.04
C ILE A 535 -41.82 1.15 2.01
N ILE A 536 -42.06 -0.13 2.02
CA ILE A 536 -42.88 -0.83 1.02
C ILE A 536 -44.40 -0.51 1.23
N PHE A 537 -44.86 -0.57 2.47
CA PHE A 537 -46.29 -0.48 2.77
C PHE A 537 -46.80 0.89 3.26
N SER A 538 -45.89 1.85 3.59
CA SER A 538 -46.32 3.21 3.96
C SER A 538 -46.45 4.16 2.77
N TYR A 539 -46.18 3.69 1.56
CA TYR A 539 -46.46 4.47 0.35
C TYR A 539 -47.94 4.28 -0.06
N ASP A 540 -48.83 5.07 0.57
CA ASP A 540 -50.13 5.32 -0.03
C ASP A 540 -49.88 6.19 -1.27
N VAL A 541 -49.80 5.55 -2.42
CA VAL A 541 -49.86 6.22 -3.71
C VAL A 541 -51.27 6.77 -3.81
N LYS A 542 -51.51 8.02 -3.39
CA LYS A 542 -52.69 8.74 -3.80
C LYS A 542 -52.77 8.59 -5.31
N LYS A 543 -53.78 7.88 -5.80
CA LYS A 543 -54.05 7.69 -7.21
C LYS A 543 -54.22 9.08 -7.83
N VAL A 544 -53.13 9.66 -8.30
CA VAL A 544 -53.20 10.77 -9.24
C VAL A 544 -53.84 10.16 -10.47
N GLY A 545 -55.02 10.65 -10.82
CA GLY A 545 -55.85 10.13 -11.87
C GLY A 545 -55.23 10.25 -13.25
N SER A 546 -54.25 9.42 -13.56
CA SER A 546 -53.81 9.18 -14.91
C SER A 546 -54.34 7.82 -15.34
N ARG A 547 -55.16 7.76 -16.39
CA ARG A 547 -55.47 6.55 -17.10
C ARG A 547 -54.17 5.90 -17.51
N SER A 548 -53.88 4.75 -16.95
CA SER A 548 -52.75 3.93 -17.40
C SER A 548 -52.90 3.69 -18.91
N VAL A 549 -51.99 4.18 -19.71
CA VAL A 549 -51.96 3.96 -21.17
C VAL A 549 -51.76 2.48 -21.48
N TYR A 550 -51.16 1.72 -20.55
CA TYR A 550 -50.95 0.28 -20.67
C TYR A 550 -51.57 -0.43 -19.48
N SER A 551 -52.61 -1.23 -19.76
CA SER A 551 -53.23 -2.14 -18.76
C SER A 551 -52.56 -3.53 -18.91
N GLY A 552 -52.27 -4.20 -17.75
CA GLY A 552 -51.79 -5.55 -17.76
C GLY A 552 -50.31 -5.72 -17.43
N TRP A 553 -49.74 -6.81 -17.86
CA TRP A 553 -48.39 -7.28 -17.52
C TRP A 553 -47.27 -6.64 -18.37
N LEU A 554 -47.60 -5.92 -19.45
CA LEU A 554 -46.63 -5.31 -20.38
C LEU A 554 -45.63 -4.35 -19.70
N PRO A 555 -46.05 -3.44 -18.76
CA PRO A 555 -45.09 -2.60 -18.02
C PRO A 555 -44.09 -3.44 -17.18
N VAL A 556 -44.57 -4.54 -16.59
CA VAL A 556 -43.73 -5.43 -15.80
C VAL A 556 -42.72 -6.13 -16.71
N LEU A 557 -43.15 -6.61 -17.90
CA LEU A 557 -42.26 -7.24 -18.88
C LEU A 557 -41.17 -6.29 -19.37
N LEU A 558 -41.54 -5.02 -19.60
CA LEU A 558 -40.58 -3.98 -20.00
C LEU A 558 -39.54 -3.66 -18.91
N LEU A 559 -39.88 -3.86 -17.63
CA LEU A 559 -38.96 -3.69 -16.49
C LEU A 559 -38.04 -4.91 -16.30
N VAL A 560 -38.36 -6.11 -16.80
CA VAL A 560 -37.59 -7.34 -16.60
C VAL A 560 -36.12 -7.18 -16.97
N PRO A 561 -35.74 -6.61 -18.13
CA PRO A 561 -34.33 -6.44 -18.47
C PRO A 561 -33.57 -5.56 -17.45
N ALA A 562 -34.19 -4.45 -17.02
CA ALA A 562 -33.61 -3.55 -16.03
C ALA A 562 -33.47 -4.24 -14.66
N LEU A 563 -34.54 -4.95 -14.22
CA LEU A 563 -34.51 -5.72 -12.98
C LEU A 563 -33.47 -6.84 -13.02
N ALA A 564 -33.35 -7.55 -14.15
CA ALA A 564 -32.34 -8.59 -14.33
C ALA A 564 -30.92 -8.02 -14.21
N ILE A 565 -30.63 -6.91 -14.87
CA ILE A 565 -29.32 -6.22 -14.78
C ILE A 565 -29.05 -5.78 -13.33
N ILE A 566 -30.00 -5.14 -12.67
CA ILE A 566 -29.84 -4.70 -11.28
C ILE A 566 -29.62 -5.90 -10.36
N THR A 567 -30.38 -6.98 -10.53
CA THR A 567 -30.24 -8.21 -9.72
C THR A 567 -28.86 -8.83 -9.92
N CYS A 568 -28.43 -9.03 -11.16
CA CYS A 568 -27.14 -9.67 -11.45
C CYS A 568 -25.94 -8.81 -11.02
N TRP A 569 -25.99 -7.48 -11.24
CA TRP A 569 -24.81 -6.62 -11.04
C TRP A 569 -24.82 -5.85 -9.70
N ARG A 570 -25.96 -5.77 -9.00
CA ARG A 570 -26.06 -5.09 -7.71
C ARG A 570 -26.40 -6.05 -6.57
N TYR A 571 -27.52 -6.77 -6.69
CA TYR A 571 -28.01 -7.60 -5.58
C TYR A 571 -27.22 -8.89 -5.40
N TYR A 572 -26.86 -9.56 -6.48
CA TYR A 572 -26.06 -10.79 -6.38
C TYR A 572 -24.70 -10.57 -5.72
N PRO A 573 -23.84 -9.56 -6.14
CA PRO A 573 -22.60 -9.28 -5.46
C PRO A 573 -22.78 -8.87 -3.99
N LEU A 574 -23.86 -8.12 -3.68
CA LEU A 574 -24.18 -7.74 -2.31
C LEU A 574 -24.46 -8.95 -1.42
N LEU A 575 -25.32 -9.86 -1.88
CA LEU A 575 -25.63 -11.11 -1.15
C LEU A 575 -24.39 -12.00 -1.03
N ARG A 576 -23.59 -12.10 -2.09
CA ARG A 576 -22.32 -12.85 -2.04
C ARG A 576 -21.36 -12.26 -1.01
N GLY A 577 -21.23 -10.94 -0.96
CA GLY A 577 -20.43 -10.23 0.06
C GLY A 577 -20.96 -10.51 1.48
N MET A 578 -22.27 -10.64 1.68
CA MET A 578 -22.81 -11.02 2.99
C MET A 578 -22.37 -12.43 3.40
N VAL A 579 -22.39 -13.39 2.46
CA VAL A 579 -21.88 -14.73 2.73
C VAL A 579 -20.39 -14.72 3.03
N MET A 580 -19.61 -13.91 2.30
CA MET A 580 -18.16 -13.75 2.55
C MET A 580 -17.86 -13.18 3.94
N ALA A 581 -18.70 -12.28 4.46
CA ALA A 581 -18.56 -11.75 5.83
C ALA A 581 -18.73 -12.83 6.92
N LEU A 582 -19.44 -13.92 6.62
CA LEU A 582 -19.68 -15.05 7.52
C LEU A 582 -18.67 -16.20 7.33
N GLN A 583 -17.71 -16.02 6.45
CA GLN A 583 -16.68 -17.00 6.12
C GLN A 583 -15.29 -16.45 6.42
N ASP A 584 -14.32 -17.33 6.70
CA ASP A 584 -12.91 -17.09 6.41
C ASP A 584 -12.73 -17.33 4.91
N TYR A 585 -12.96 -16.27 4.13
CA TYR A 585 -13.04 -16.36 2.68
C TYR A 585 -11.65 -16.34 2.06
N LYS A 586 -11.36 -17.33 1.24
CA LYS A 586 -10.15 -17.41 0.42
C LYS A 586 -10.53 -17.27 -1.05
N VAL A 587 -9.77 -16.46 -1.78
CA VAL A 587 -9.97 -16.25 -3.22
C VAL A 587 -9.63 -17.52 -4.00
N VAL A 588 -8.59 -18.22 -3.56
CA VAL A 588 -8.13 -19.49 -4.12
C VAL A 588 -8.12 -20.53 -3.01
N GLY A 589 -8.85 -21.62 -3.21
CA GLY A 589 -9.02 -22.69 -2.23
C GLY A 589 -10.39 -22.70 -1.56
N GLU A 590 -10.54 -23.51 -0.52
CA GLU A 590 -11.79 -23.66 0.20
C GLU A 590 -11.97 -22.60 1.29
N SER A 591 -13.11 -21.95 1.28
CA SER A 591 -13.50 -20.97 2.29
C SER A 591 -14.23 -21.67 3.45
N ARG A 592 -13.81 -21.38 4.68
CA ARG A 592 -14.40 -21.95 5.88
C ARG A 592 -15.51 -21.06 6.44
N PHE A 593 -16.66 -21.64 6.82
CA PHE A 593 -17.71 -20.88 7.48
C PHE A 593 -17.35 -20.65 8.96
N VAL A 594 -17.29 -19.38 9.38
CA VAL A 594 -16.94 -18.93 10.74
C VAL A 594 -18.09 -18.20 11.46
N GLY A 595 -19.24 -18.08 10.81
CA GLY A 595 -20.41 -17.41 11.39
C GLY A 595 -20.17 -15.93 11.69
N LEU A 596 -20.39 -15.53 12.94
CA LEU A 596 -20.28 -14.11 13.37
C LEU A 596 -18.91 -13.70 13.91
N ASP A 597 -17.91 -14.56 13.85
CA ASP A 597 -16.59 -14.30 14.43
C ASP A 597 -15.92 -13.05 13.84
N ASN A 598 -16.05 -12.84 12.53
CA ASN A 598 -15.55 -11.65 11.87
C ASN A 598 -16.19 -10.36 12.41
N PHE A 599 -17.51 -10.40 12.74
CA PHE A 599 -18.21 -9.28 13.33
C PHE A 599 -17.79 -9.02 14.77
N ILE A 600 -17.51 -10.08 15.53
CA ILE A 600 -16.98 -9.97 16.89
C ILE A 600 -15.58 -9.36 16.85
N ASN A 601 -14.69 -9.90 16.01
CA ASN A 601 -13.34 -9.38 15.81
C ASN A 601 -13.37 -7.88 15.48
N LEU A 602 -14.25 -7.48 14.56
CA LEU A 602 -14.39 -6.10 14.14
C LEU A 602 -14.94 -5.18 15.24
N ALA A 603 -15.91 -5.66 16.03
CA ALA A 603 -16.49 -4.88 17.14
C ALA A 603 -15.46 -4.48 18.19
N TYR A 604 -14.45 -5.31 18.40
CA TYR A 604 -13.34 -5.04 19.34
C TYR A 604 -12.11 -4.42 18.66
N ASN A 605 -12.13 -4.19 17.35
CA ASN A 605 -11.05 -3.54 16.63
C ASN A 605 -11.10 -2.03 16.82
N ARG A 606 -10.14 -1.49 17.59
CA ARG A 606 -10.03 -0.06 17.88
C ARG A 606 -9.88 0.79 16.63
N ASP A 607 -9.10 0.35 15.65
CA ASP A 607 -8.80 1.11 14.43
C ASP A 607 -10.02 1.26 13.54
N PHE A 608 -10.92 0.27 13.57
CA PHE A 608 -12.21 0.36 12.90
C PHE A 608 -13.03 1.54 13.44
N TRP A 609 -13.17 1.65 14.76
CA TRP A 609 -13.94 2.73 15.38
C TRP A 609 -13.30 4.11 15.19
N ILE A 610 -11.97 4.17 15.22
CA ILE A 610 -11.23 5.40 14.92
C ILE A 610 -11.47 5.81 13.46
N SER A 611 -11.47 4.88 12.51
CA SER A 611 -11.72 5.18 11.10
C SER A 611 -13.16 5.64 10.85
N ILE A 612 -14.14 5.10 11.58
CA ILE A 612 -15.51 5.62 11.56
C ILE A 612 -15.57 7.06 12.08
N TRP A 613 -14.91 7.37 13.22
CA TRP A 613 -14.86 8.72 13.76
C TRP A 613 -14.21 9.71 12.78
N ARG A 614 -13.10 9.33 12.17
CA ARG A 614 -12.44 10.14 11.13
C ARG A 614 -13.33 10.32 9.90
N THR A 615 -14.11 9.32 9.56
CA THR A 615 -15.10 9.43 8.47
C THR A 615 -16.18 10.44 8.81
N CYS A 616 -16.70 10.42 10.04
CA CYS A 616 -17.66 11.43 10.50
C CYS A 616 -17.06 12.84 10.41
N TYR A 617 -15.82 13.02 10.85
CA TYR A 617 -15.09 14.29 10.73
C TYR A 617 -14.92 14.72 9.26
N PHE A 618 -14.51 13.80 8.39
CA PHE A 618 -14.39 14.03 6.95
C PHE A 618 -15.74 14.44 6.32
N VAL A 619 -16.83 13.75 6.68
CA VAL A 619 -18.18 14.05 6.18
C VAL A 619 -18.62 15.45 6.62
N VAL A 620 -18.40 15.82 7.87
CA VAL A 620 -18.77 17.16 8.36
C VAL A 620 -17.99 18.23 7.59
N LEU A 621 -16.68 18.11 7.46
CA LEU A 621 -15.86 19.04 6.70
C LEU A 621 -16.30 19.11 5.22
N ASN A 622 -16.56 17.97 4.61
CA ASN A 622 -17.01 17.90 3.22
C ASN A 622 -18.37 18.56 3.03
N MET A 623 -19.33 18.34 3.94
CA MET A 623 -20.63 18.99 3.89
C MET A 623 -20.52 20.51 4.07
N VAL A 624 -19.61 21.00 4.87
CA VAL A 624 -19.39 22.44 5.01
C VAL A 624 -18.68 23.04 3.80
N MET A 625 -17.63 22.40 3.30
CA MET A 625 -16.77 22.98 2.27
C MET A 625 -17.24 22.67 0.85
N VAL A 626 -17.54 21.42 0.54
CA VAL A 626 -17.86 20.98 -0.83
C VAL A 626 -19.32 21.20 -1.16
N PHE A 627 -20.23 20.95 -0.20
CA PHE A 627 -21.66 21.04 -0.44
C PHE A 627 -22.18 22.47 -0.49
N LEU A 628 -21.65 23.38 0.36
CA LEU A 628 -22.10 24.77 0.39
C LEU A 628 -21.48 25.62 -0.73
N ALA A 629 -20.25 25.31 -1.17
CA ALA A 629 -19.56 26.12 -2.17
C ALA A 629 -20.35 26.31 -3.49
N PRO A 630 -20.96 25.27 -4.08
CA PRO A 630 -21.76 25.43 -5.30
C PRO A 630 -22.99 26.32 -5.13
N ILE A 631 -23.61 26.32 -3.95
CA ILE A 631 -24.80 27.15 -3.65
C ILE A 631 -24.39 28.62 -3.65
N PHE A 632 -23.32 28.95 -2.93
CA PHE A 632 -22.77 30.31 -2.92
C PHE A 632 -22.33 30.76 -4.31
N LEU A 633 -21.61 29.88 -5.05
CA LEU A 633 -21.19 30.20 -6.42
C LEU A 633 -22.38 30.45 -7.34
N ALA A 634 -23.45 29.66 -7.24
CA ALA A 634 -24.65 29.87 -8.05
C ALA A 634 -25.30 31.24 -7.78
N VAL A 635 -25.42 31.67 -6.50
CA VAL A 635 -25.93 32.99 -6.12
C VAL A 635 -25.01 34.07 -6.66
N LEU A 636 -23.70 33.98 -6.46
CA LEU A 636 -22.78 34.98 -6.98
C LEU A 636 -22.82 35.10 -8.51
N LEU A 637 -22.95 33.99 -9.24
CA LEU A 637 -23.07 33.99 -10.70
C LEU A 637 -24.38 34.60 -11.20
N THR A 638 -25.43 34.66 -10.39
CA THR A 638 -26.66 35.40 -10.75
C THR A 638 -26.45 36.90 -10.67
N GLU A 639 -25.68 37.39 -9.72
CA GLU A 639 -25.43 38.80 -9.46
C GLU A 639 -24.43 39.44 -10.44
N ILE A 640 -23.62 38.70 -11.17
CA ILE A 640 -22.62 39.25 -12.09
C ILE A 640 -23.31 39.92 -13.27
N PRO A 641 -23.13 41.24 -13.50
CA PRO A 641 -23.83 41.96 -14.57
C PRO A 641 -23.28 41.65 -15.97
N LYS A 642 -21.98 41.49 -16.11
CA LYS A 642 -21.30 41.25 -17.40
C LYS A 642 -20.29 40.06 -17.28
N GLY A 643 -20.11 39.28 -18.36
CA GLY A 643 -19.14 38.20 -18.40
C GLY A 643 -19.64 36.89 -17.75
N LYS A 644 -20.92 36.68 -17.54
CA LYS A 644 -21.50 35.45 -16.97
C LYS A 644 -20.99 34.17 -17.63
N ILE A 645 -20.87 34.17 -18.96
CA ILE A 645 -20.40 33.01 -19.72
C ILE A 645 -18.92 32.72 -19.39
N PHE A 646 -18.08 33.75 -19.35
CA PHE A 646 -16.66 33.61 -19.03
C PHE A 646 -16.48 32.99 -17.63
N PHE A 647 -17.11 33.51 -16.60
CA PHE A 647 -17.00 32.99 -15.24
C PHE A 647 -17.56 31.58 -15.12
N ARG A 648 -18.68 31.26 -15.77
CA ARG A 648 -19.22 29.90 -15.82
C ARG A 648 -18.23 28.95 -16.43
N THR A 649 -17.62 29.27 -17.57
CA THR A 649 -16.61 28.44 -18.24
C THR A 649 -15.39 28.27 -17.35
N LEU A 650 -14.91 29.35 -16.71
CA LEU A 650 -13.75 29.30 -15.83
C LEU A 650 -13.93 28.34 -14.63
N PHE A 651 -15.07 28.39 -13.98
CA PHE A 651 -15.37 27.49 -12.85
C PHE A 651 -15.76 26.07 -13.29
N PHE A 652 -16.19 25.89 -14.53
CA PHE A 652 -16.55 24.59 -15.08
C PHE A 652 -15.34 23.80 -15.58
N LEU A 653 -14.31 24.49 -16.08
CA LEU A 653 -13.13 23.89 -16.69
C LEU A 653 -12.41 22.84 -15.81
N PRO A 654 -12.22 23.05 -14.50
CA PRO A 654 -11.56 22.08 -13.64
C PRO A 654 -12.23 20.69 -13.62
N GLN A 655 -13.55 20.63 -13.71
CA GLN A 655 -14.31 19.38 -13.71
C GLN A 655 -14.07 18.52 -14.95
N MET A 656 -13.63 19.13 -16.05
CA MET A 656 -13.30 18.39 -17.28
C MET A 656 -11.93 17.71 -17.20
N THR A 657 -11.15 18.05 -16.20
CA THR A 657 -9.81 17.48 -15.98
C THR A 657 -9.91 16.18 -15.19
N SER A 658 -9.08 15.18 -15.54
CA SER A 658 -9.01 13.92 -14.80
C SER A 658 -8.72 14.16 -13.32
N SER A 659 -9.43 13.46 -12.44
CA SER A 659 -9.20 13.54 -10.99
C SER A 659 -7.76 13.20 -10.57
N VAL A 660 -7.09 12.33 -11.30
CA VAL A 660 -5.68 11.98 -11.06
C VAL A 660 -4.77 13.18 -11.37
N VAL A 661 -5.01 13.86 -12.50
CA VAL A 661 -4.25 15.07 -12.87
C VAL A 661 -4.47 16.18 -11.83
N ILE A 662 -5.72 16.37 -11.38
CA ILE A 662 -6.03 17.32 -10.31
C ILE A 662 -5.26 16.97 -9.04
N ALA A 663 -5.28 15.71 -8.63
CA ALA A 663 -4.56 15.28 -7.43
C ALA A 663 -3.05 15.51 -7.55
N LEU A 664 -2.44 15.21 -8.70
CA LEU A 664 -1.01 15.44 -8.94
C LEU A 664 -0.68 16.94 -8.91
N LEU A 665 -1.50 17.79 -9.55
CA LEU A 665 -1.32 19.24 -9.52
C LEU A 665 -1.36 19.79 -8.09
N TRP A 666 -2.36 19.37 -7.30
CA TRP A 666 -2.47 19.79 -5.90
C TRP A 666 -1.35 19.22 -5.03
N LYS A 667 -0.84 18.03 -5.34
CA LYS A 667 0.34 17.47 -4.67
C LYS A 667 1.59 18.34 -4.89
N MET A 668 1.75 18.87 -6.10
CA MET A 668 2.83 19.85 -6.38
C MET A 668 2.61 21.18 -5.64
N LEU A 669 1.37 21.67 -5.57
CA LEU A 669 1.03 22.89 -4.83
C LEU A 669 1.30 22.72 -3.33
N TYR A 670 0.97 21.56 -2.75
CA TYR A 670 1.17 21.21 -1.33
C TYR A 670 2.59 20.73 -1.01
N SER A 671 3.56 20.90 -1.91
CA SER A 671 4.95 20.56 -1.60
C SER A 671 5.37 21.28 -0.32
N SER A 672 5.93 20.52 0.63
CA SER A 672 6.42 21.03 1.92
C SER A 672 7.74 21.80 1.77
N SER A 673 8.36 21.80 0.59
CA SER A 673 9.59 22.51 0.31
C SER A 673 9.40 24.05 0.36
N ALA A 674 10.47 24.77 0.59
CA ALA A 674 10.46 26.23 0.44
C ALA A 674 10.17 26.68 -1.01
N THR A 675 10.43 25.80 -1.98
CA THR A 675 10.12 26.01 -3.39
C THR A 675 8.70 25.59 -3.76
N GLY A 676 7.97 24.96 -2.83
CA GLY A 676 6.57 24.61 -3.02
C GLY A 676 5.70 25.86 -3.24
N TYR A 677 4.84 25.83 -4.24
CA TYR A 677 4.09 27.03 -4.67
C TYR A 677 3.32 27.73 -3.53
N LEU A 678 2.66 26.98 -2.65
CA LEU A 678 1.94 27.56 -1.52
C LEU A 678 2.89 28.11 -0.45
N ASN A 679 4.03 27.46 -0.22
CA ASN A 679 5.06 27.97 0.70
C ASN A 679 5.75 29.21 0.13
N GLN A 680 5.96 29.30 -1.20
CA GLN A 680 6.41 30.52 -1.84
C GLN A 680 5.40 31.67 -1.67
N LEU A 681 4.12 31.37 -1.78
CA LEU A 681 3.08 32.37 -1.51
C LEU A 681 3.13 32.86 -0.06
N ILE A 682 3.30 31.94 0.91
CA ILE A 682 3.52 32.32 2.32
C ILE A 682 4.75 33.21 2.47
N THR A 683 5.86 32.88 1.80
CA THR A 683 7.07 33.70 1.82
C THR A 683 6.83 35.11 1.26
N ILE A 684 6.00 35.24 0.22
CA ILE A 684 5.63 36.53 -0.34
C ILE A 684 4.75 37.31 0.66
N ILE A 685 3.78 36.64 1.29
CA ILE A 685 2.89 37.26 2.29
C ILE A 685 3.70 37.71 3.52
N ASN A 686 4.69 36.94 3.97
CA ASN A 686 5.57 37.31 5.09
C ASN A 686 6.48 38.52 4.83
N LYS A 687 6.52 39.04 3.58
CA LYS A 687 7.15 40.31 3.29
C LYS A 687 6.28 41.51 3.74
N LEU A 688 5.00 41.26 4.05
CA LEU A 688 4.13 42.33 4.58
C LEU A 688 4.46 42.60 6.06
N PRO A 689 4.49 43.85 6.49
CA PRO A 689 4.81 44.20 7.87
C PRO A 689 3.80 43.56 8.86
N GLY A 690 4.32 42.88 9.88
CA GLY A 690 3.50 42.29 10.95
C GLY A 690 2.92 40.94 10.64
N VAL A 691 3.27 40.31 9.51
CA VAL A 691 2.83 38.96 9.13
C VAL A 691 4.03 38.01 9.22
N ASP A 692 3.91 36.99 10.05
CA ASP A 692 4.91 35.90 10.17
C ASP A 692 4.16 34.56 10.23
N ILE A 693 3.91 33.99 9.05
CA ILE A 693 3.25 32.69 8.92
C ILE A 693 4.33 31.63 8.71
N PRO A 694 4.43 30.62 9.57
CA PRO A 694 5.41 29.55 9.39
C PRO A 694 5.12 28.75 8.12
N MET A 695 6.18 28.26 7.47
CA MET A 695 6.04 27.34 6.35
C MET A 695 5.28 26.08 6.78
N GLN A 696 4.37 25.64 5.94
CA GLN A 696 3.49 24.52 6.25
C GLN A 696 3.97 23.22 5.60
N THR A 697 3.78 22.11 6.30
CA THR A 697 4.05 20.76 5.78
C THR A 697 2.83 20.14 5.09
N TRP A 698 1.72 20.88 5.01
CA TRP A 698 0.48 20.58 4.27
C TRP A 698 -0.04 19.14 4.46
N LEU A 699 0.24 18.26 3.47
CA LEU A 699 -0.18 16.85 3.49
C LEU A 699 0.53 16.00 4.54
N GLN A 700 1.65 16.49 5.10
CA GLN A 700 2.41 15.80 6.14
C GLN A 700 2.00 16.24 7.55
N ASP A 701 1.20 17.29 7.68
CA ASP A 701 0.65 17.71 8.97
C ASP A 701 -0.68 16.99 9.24
N PRO A 702 -0.78 16.18 10.32
CA PRO A 702 -2.01 15.48 10.67
C PRO A 702 -3.24 16.38 10.84
N LYS A 703 -3.04 17.67 11.20
CA LYS A 703 -4.13 18.63 11.40
C LYS A 703 -4.62 19.23 10.08
N LEU A 704 -3.73 19.42 9.12
CA LEU A 704 -4.05 20.04 7.83
C LEU A 704 -4.40 19.02 6.74
N ALA A 705 -3.85 17.81 6.80
CA ALA A 705 -3.95 16.80 5.74
C ALA A 705 -5.38 16.53 5.27
N MET A 706 -6.36 16.43 6.21
CA MET A 706 -7.76 16.19 5.85
C MET A 706 -8.35 17.35 5.04
N ILE A 707 -8.08 18.58 5.45
CA ILE A 707 -8.53 19.79 4.76
C ILE A 707 -7.88 19.87 3.38
N CYS A 708 -6.58 19.60 3.31
CA CYS A 708 -5.82 19.57 2.05
C CYS A 708 -6.38 18.51 1.07
N CYS A 709 -6.91 17.41 1.54
CA CYS A 709 -7.57 16.40 0.69
C CYS A 709 -8.94 16.89 0.15
N ILE A 710 -9.64 17.77 0.88
CA ILE A 710 -10.98 18.26 0.51
C ILE A 710 -10.92 19.44 -0.47
N ILE A 711 -9.97 20.37 -0.31
CA ILE A 711 -9.87 21.57 -1.14
C ILE A 711 -9.85 21.29 -2.65
N PRO A 712 -9.09 20.29 -3.17
CA PRO A 712 -9.13 19.94 -4.59
C PRO A 712 -10.52 19.54 -5.08
N THR A 713 -11.32 18.88 -4.23
CA THR A 713 -12.70 18.47 -4.54
C THR A 713 -13.61 19.68 -4.62
N VAL A 714 -13.44 20.67 -3.71
CA VAL A 714 -14.20 21.94 -3.76
C VAL A 714 -13.90 22.65 -5.08
N TRP A 715 -12.61 22.86 -5.39
CA TRP A 715 -12.19 23.58 -6.59
C TRP A 715 -12.67 22.92 -7.88
N ALA A 716 -12.58 21.59 -7.99
CA ALA A 716 -12.98 20.88 -9.18
C ALA A 716 -14.51 20.76 -9.32
N GLY A 717 -15.22 20.54 -8.21
CA GLY A 717 -16.63 20.15 -8.22
C GLY A 717 -17.63 21.32 -8.17
N MET A 718 -17.22 22.49 -7.64
CA MET A 718 -18.17 23.57 -7.36
C MET A 718 -18.82 24.16 -8.62
N GLY A 719 -18.11 24.20 -9.75
CA GLY A 719 -18.60 24.75 -11.00
C GLY A 719 -19.79 23.97 -11.56
N MET A 720 -19.62 22.65 -11.74
CA MET A 720 -20.68 21.79 -12.28
C MET A 720 -21.88 21.71 -11.33
N SER A 721 -21.64 21.52 -10.06
CA SER A 721 -22.70 21.42 -9.05
C SER A 721 -23.48 22.72 -8.91
N SER A 722 -22.89 23.89 -9.17
CA SER A 722 -23.58 25.18 -9.14
C SER A 722 -24.59 25.37 -10.26
N LEU A 723 -24.44 24.65 -11.41
CA LEU A 723 -25.38 24.78 -12.54
C LEU A 723 -26.79 24.35 -12.18
N ILE A 724 -26.95 23.35 -11.32
CA ILE A 724 -28.27 22.88 -10.87
C ILE A 724 -28.97 23.97 -10.07
N TYR A 725 -28.27 24.61 -9.14
CA TYR A 725 -28.81 25.69 -8.33
C TYR A 725 -29.02 26.95 -9.16
N LEU A 726 -28.12 27.24 -10.10
CA LEU A 726 -28.25 28.37 -11.02
C LEU A 726 -29.49 28.26 -11.92
N ALA A 727 -29.77 27.06 -12.46
CA ALA A 727 -30.97 26.82 -13.24
C ALA A 727 -32.25 27.02 -12.41
N ALA A 728 -32.24 26.55 -11.16
CA ALA A 728 -33.37 26.80 -10.24
C ALA A 728 -33.55 28.30 -9.94
N LEU A 729 -32.45 29.03 -9.69
CA LEU A 729 -32.51 30.48 -9.43
C LEU A 729 -33.01 31.28 -10.63
N GLN A 730 -32.75 30.84 -11.86
CA GLN A 730 -33.24 31.49 -13.07
C GLN A 730 -34.76 31.35 -13.29
N SER A 731 -35.37 30.35 -12.65
CA SER A 731 -36.83 30.15 -12.68
C SER A 731 -37.58 30.93 -11.58
N LEU A 732 -36.86 31.62 -10.69
CA LEU A 732 -37.44 32.40 -9.62
C LEU A 732 -38.06 33.71 -10.20
N PRO A 733 -39.32 34.03 -9.90
CA PRO A 733 -39.95 35.27 -10.33
C PRO A 733 -39.17 36.50 -9.82
N LYS A 734 -38.88 37.43 -10.72
CA LYS A 734 -38.11 38.65 -10.38
C LYS A 734 -38.91 39.60 -9.44
N GLU A 735 -40.21 39.54 -9.56
CA GLU A 735 -41.14 40.33 -8.75
C GLU A 735 -40.95 40.15 -7.25
N LEU A 736 -40.51 38.95 -6.83
CA LEU A 736 -40.21 38.68 -5.41
C LEU A 736 -39.00 39.48 -4.89
N TYR A 737 -38.00 39.65 -5.74
CA TYR A 737 -36.82 40.44 -5.37
C TYR A 737 -37.10 41.93 -5.45
N GLU A 738 -37.88 42.37 -6.47
CA GLU A 738 -38.30 43.76 -6.64
C GLU A 738 -39.20 44.20 -5.46
N ALA A 739 -40.14 43.37 -5.04
CA ALA A 739 -40.95 43.63 -3.85
C ALA A 739 -40.11 43.76 -2.57
N ALA A 740 -39.13 42.84 -2.40
CA ALA A 740 -38.22 42.88 -1.26
C ALA A 740 -37.32 44.13 -1.29
N ASP A 741 -36.96 44.64 -2.49
CA ASP A 741 -36.20 45.89 -2.64
C ASP A 741 -37.03 47.10 -2.25
N VAL A 742 -38.33 47.12 -2.59
CA VAL A 742 -39.24 48.14 -2.16
C VAL A 742 -39.44 48.16 -0.64
N ASP A 743 -39.46 46.94 -0.03
CA ASP A 743 -39.52 46.77 1.43
C ASP A 743 -38.17 47.07 2.15
N GLY A 744 -37.12 47.46 1.43
CA GLY A 744 -35.82 47.80 1.99
C GLY A 744 -35.03 46.61 2.53
N ALA A 745 -35.31 45.40 2.04
CA ALA A 745 -34.64 44.21 2.47
C ALA A 745 -33.15 44.19 2.04
N THR A 746 -32.26 43.92 2.97
CA THR A 746 -30.82 43.75 2.69
C THR A 746 -30.57 42.51 1.85
N TRP A 747 -29.41 42.44 1.17
CA TRP A 747 -28.99 41.25 0.40
C TRP A 747 -29.09 39.98 1.23
N TRP A 748 -28.63 40.01 2.50
CA TRP A 748 -28.67 38.86 3.40
C TRP A 748 -30.11 38.43 3.75
N GLN A 749 -31.02 39.38 3.91
CA GLN A 749 -32.44 39.07 4.15
C GLN A 749 -33.07 38.41 2.92
N LYS A 750 -32.79 38.93 1.71
CA LYS A 750 -33.28 38.32 0.46
C LYS A 750 -32.70 36.91 0.30
N PHE A 751 -31.42 36.73 0.57
CA PHE A 751 -30.79 35.43 0.52
C PHE A 751 -31.44 34.42 1.48
N CYS A 752 -31.59 34.76 2.76
CA CYS A 752 -32.13 33.85 3.77
C CYS A 752 -33.67 33.64 3.66
N LYS A 753 -34.43 34.63 3.22
CA LYS A 753 -35.90 34.56 3.23
C LYS A 753 -36.53 34.25 1.87
N ILE A 754 -35.84 34.45 0.76
CA ILE A 754 -36.34 34.19 -0.59
C ILE A 754 -35.50 33.09 -1.25
N THR A 755 -34.20 33.32 -1.41
CA THR A 755 -33.33 32.43 -2.18
C THR A 755 -33.21 31.04 -1.55
N VAL A 756 -32.81 30.96 -0.27
CA VAL A 756 -32.61 29.67 0.43
C VAL A 756 -33.92 28.88 0.56
N PRO A 757 -35.06 29.44 0.97
CA PRO A 757 -36.32 28.70 1.01
C PRO A 757 -36.76 28.16 -0.34
N TYR A 758 -36.55 28.92 -1.42
CA TYR A 758 -36.85 28.45 -2.78
C TYR A 758 -35.96 27.24 -3.21
N LEU A 759 -34.70 27.31 -2.88
CA LEU A 759 -33.72 26.23 -3.18
C LEU A 759 -33.82 25.05 -2.22
N LEU A 760 -34.53 25.18 -1.10
CA LEU A 760 -34.53 24.20 0.00
C LEU A 760 -34.85 22.77 -0.44
N PRO A 761 -35.86 22.49 -1.29
CA PRO A 761 -36.15 21.14 -1.76
C PRO A 761 -34.95 20.52 -2.51
N LEU A 762 -34.32 21.31 -3.37
CA LEU A 762 -33.18 20.91 -4.16
C LEU A 762 -31.92 20.68 -3.28
N ILE A 763 -31.71 21.59 -2.30
CA ILE A 763 -30.65 21.48 -1.29
C ILE A 763 -30.80 20.18 -0.53
N ILE A 764 -31.99 19.82 -0.05
CA ILE A 764 -32.22 18.62 0.75
C ILE A 764 -31.98 17.36 -0.07
N ILE A 765 -32.46 17.29 -1.32
CA ILE A 765 -32.26 16.13 -2.20
C ILE A 765 -30.76 15.92 -2.46
N ASN A 766 -30.06 16.99 -2.83
CA ASN A 766 -28.59 16.90 -3.08
C ASN A 766 -27.81 16.61 -1.80
N PHE A 767 -28.26 17.12 -0.64
CA PHE A 767 -27.62 16.84 0.64
C PHE A 767 -27.62 15.35 0.97
N VAL A 768 -28.75 14.65 0.79
CA VAL A 768 -28.85 13.21 1.05
C VAL A 768 -27.89 12.43 0.16
N GLY A 769 -27.86 12.74 -1.14
CA GLY A 769 -26.95 12.08 -2.09
C GLY A 769 -25.47 12.34 -1.77
N SER A 770 -25.13 13.60 -1.49
CA SER A 770 -23.76 14.00 -1.15
C SER A 770 -23.29 13.40 0.18
N PHE A 771 -24.15 13.33 1.18
CA PHE A 771 -23.85 12.73 2.48
C PHE A 771 -23.52 11.24 2.34
N ILE A 772 -24.40 10.47 1.66
CA ILE A 772 -24.18 9.02 1.44
C ILE A 772 -22.91 8.81 0.63
N GLY A 773 -22.73 9.55 -0.47
CA GLY A 773 -21.57 9.43 -1.34
C GLY A 773 -20.26 9.77 -0.64
N THR A 774 -20.26 10.79 0.21
CA THR A 774 -19.07 11.18 0.99
C THR A 774 -18.74 10.14 2.07
N PHE A 775 -19.74 9.59 2.72
CA PHE A 775 -19.53 8.58 3.77
C PHE A 775 -18.95 7.27 3.22
N GLN A 776 -19.35 6.88 2.02
CA GLN A 776 -18.85 5.69 1.33
C GLN A 776 -17.53 5.93 0.60
N GLY A 777 -17.26 7.17 0.24
CA GLY A 777 -16.12 7.56 -0.57
C GLY A 777 -14.83 7.69 0.23
N MET A 778 -13.73 7.62 -0.47
CA MET A 778 -12.40 7.99 0.04
C MET A 778 -11.83 9.24 -0.66
N GLY A 779 -12.54 9.76 -1.65
CA GLY A 779 -12.21 11.01 -2.36
C GLY A 779 -10.74 11.08 -2.82
N ASN A 780 -10.14 12.26 -2.68
CA ASN A 780 -8.71 12.47 -3.00
C ASN A 780 -7.75 11.88 -1.94
N ILE A 781 -8.26 11.36 -0.82
CA ILE A 781 -7.43 10.75 0.24
C ILE A 781 -6.57 9.63 -0.36
N PHE A 782 -7.16 8.80 -1.22
CA PHE A 782 -6.46 7.70 -1.88
C PHE A 782 -5.25 8.18 -2.71
N LEU A 783 -5.36 9.30 -3.41
CA LEU A 783 -4.32 9.81 -4.29
C LEU A 783 -3.31 10.72 -3.59
N LEU A 784 -3.74 11.49 -2.59
CA LEU A 784 -2.91 12.51 -1.95
C LEU A 784 -2.16 11.99 -0.73
N THR A 785 -2.83 11.25 0.16
CA THR A 785 -2.27 10.88 1.47
C THR A 785 -2.26 9.37 1.73
N PHE A 786 -3.07 8.61 1.00
CA PHE A 786 -3.25 7.18 1.21
C PHE A 786 -3.57 6.81 2.68
N GLY A 787 -4.33 7.67 3.38
CA GLY A 787 -4.69 7.51 4.78
C GLY A 787 -3.75 8.20 5.78
N GLY A 788 -2.54 8.61 5.34
CA GLY A 788 -1.54 9.28 6.19
C GLY A 788 -1.83 10.77 6.41
N PRO A 789 -0.94 11.46 7.14
CA PRO A 789 0.16 10.98 7.99
C PRO A 789 -0.39 10.37 9.29
N GLY A 790 0.25 9.30 9.81
CA GLY A 790 -0.16 8.66 11.07
C GLY A 790 -1.65 8.32 11.14
N ASP A 791 -2.22 7.83 10.03
CA ASP A 791 -3.66 7.54 9.85
C ASP A 791 -4.61 8.75 9.97
N ALA A 792 -4.12 9.98 10.01
CA ALA A 792 -4.95 11.16 10.21
C ALA A 792 -6.08 11.30 9.19
N THR A 793 -5.88 10.77 7.96
CA THR A 793 -6.88 10.77 6.89
C THR A 793 -7.46 9.38 6.61
N MET A 794 -7.25 8.39 7.50
CA MET A 794 -7.76 7.03 7.33
C MET A 794 -9.26 6.97 7.57
N VAL A 795 -10.04 7.23 6.53
CA VAL A 795 -11.50 7.06 6.53
C VAL A 795 -11.90 5.60 6.33
N ILE A 796 -13.14 5.23 6.71
CA ILE A 796 -13.62 3.85 6.64
C ILE A 796 -13.56 3.28 5.21
N GLY A 797 -13.86 4.07 4.18
CA GLY A 797 -13.72 3.64 2.78
C GLY A 797 -12.30 3.23 2.43
N MET A 798 -11.30 4.00 2.90
CA MET A 798 -9.89 3.69 2.73
C MET A 798 -9.48 2.44 3.52
N LYS A 799 -9.99 2.28 4.75
CA LYS A 799 -9.72 1.10 5.58
C LYS A 799 -10.29 -0.18 4.95
N ILE A 800 -11.53 -0.14 4.45
CA ILE A 800 -12.15 -1.26 3.70
C ILE A 800 -11.29 -1.63 2.49
N TRP A 801 -10.83 -0.62 1.74
CA TRP A 801 -9.96 -0.85 0.59
C TRP A 801 -8.64 -1.53 0.99
N GLN A 802 -7.99 -1.06 2.05
CA GLN A 802 -6.74 -1.66 2.56
C GLN A 802 -6.95 -3.11 3.00
N GLU A 803 -7.99 -3.40 3.79
CA GLU A 803 -8.29 -4.76 4.22
C GLU A 803 -8.56 -5.69 3.04
N ALA A 804 -9.34 -5.21 2.04
CA ALA A 804 -9.66 -6.03 0.87
C ALA A 804 -8.46 -6.25 -0.04
N TYR A 805 -7.73 -5.18 -0.39
CA TYR A 805 -6.80 -5.21 -1.51
C TYR A 805 -5.32 -5.16 -1.10
N ALA A 806 -4.98 -4.58 0.06
CA ALA A 806 -3.61 -4.59 0.54
C ALA A 806 -3.33 -5.81 1.43
N TYR A 807 -4.29 -6.17 2.31
CA TYR A 807 -4.12 -7.27 3.26
C TYR A 807 -4.84 -8.57 2.84
N LEU A 808 -5.67 -8.51 1.80
CA LEU A 808 -6.43 -9.64 1.26
C LEU A 808 -7.42 -10.27 2.26
N HIS A 809 -7.83 -9.50 3.27
CA HIS A 809 -8.81 -9.89 4.28
C HIS A 809 -10.23 -9.56 3.79
N PHE A 810 -10.69 -10.23 2.72
CA PHE A 810 -12.00 -9.95 2.12
C PHE A 810 -13.16 -10.13 3.10
N SER A 811 -13.07 -11.11 3.98
CA SER A 811 -14.06 -11.36 5.02
C SER A 811 -14.23 -10.16 5.94
N MET A 812 -13.12 -9.63 6.43
CA MET A 812 -13.11 -8.46 7.31
C MET A 812 -13.56 -7.20 6.57
N ALA A 813 -13.09 -6.97 5.35
CA ALA A 813 -13.49 -5.83 4.52
C ALA A 813 -14.99 -5.83 4.23
N THR A 814 -15.58 -7.00 3.89
CA THR A 814 -17.03 -7.12 3.67
C THR A 814 -17.82 -6.94 4.95
N CYS A 815 -17.31 -7.41 6.09
CA CYS A 815 -17.88 -7.17 7.41
C CYS A 815 -17.94 -5.66 7.74
N MET A 816 -16.84 -4.92 7.54
CA MET A 816 -16.78 -3.46 7.69
C MET A 816 -17.81 -2.76 6.78
N ALA A 817 -17.89 -3.20 5.51
CA ALA A 817 -18.83 -2.63 4.55
C ALA A 817 -20.29 -2.86 4.95
N TRP A 818 -20.63 -4.03 5.52
CA TRP A 818 -21.97 -4.33 6.01
C TRP A 818 -22.35 -3.50 7.24
N ILE A 819 -21.46 -3.34 8.21
CA ILE A 819 -21.73 -2.48 9.38
C ILE A 819 -21.92 -1.03 8.95
N MET A 820 -21.06 -0.53 8.06
CA MET A 820 -21.19 0.81 7.49
C MET A 820 -22.51 0.94 6.74
N GLY A 821 -22.87 -0.02 5.89
CA GLY A 821 -24.10 -0.04 5.12
C GLY A 821 -25.34 -0.02 6.01
N ALA A 822 -25.38 -0.81 7.08
CA ALA A 822 -26.46 -0.81 8.06
C ALA A 822 -26.64 0.54 8.74
N GLY A 823 -25.54 1.18 9.13
CA GLY A 823 -25.56 2.55 9.69
C GLY A 823 -26.12 3.57 8.70
N LEU A 824 -25.68 3.51 7.43
CA LEU A 824 -26.18 4.41 6.38
C LEU A 824 -27.66 4.23 6.06
N ILE A 825 -28.17 2.99 6.07
CA ILE A 825 -29.60 2.72 5.87
C ILE A 825 -30.41 3.39 6.96
N GLY A 826 -29.99 3.27 8.23
CA GLY A 826 -30.64 3.96 9.36
C GLY A 826 -30.65 5.47 9.20
N LEU A 827 -29.51 6.06 8.85
CA LEU A 827 -29.40 7.51 8.61
C LEU A 827 -30.26 7.98 7.42
N THR A 828 -30.24 7.23 6.33
CA THR A 828 -31.05 7.52 5.13
C THR A 828 -32.56 7.49 5.46
N TYR A 829 -32.99 6.53 6.27
CA TYR A 829 -34.38 6.47 6.72
C TYR A 829 -34.79 7.74 7.51
N ILE A 830 -33.93 8.18 8.43
CA ILE A 830 -34.16 9.43 9.20
C ILE A 830 -34.24 10.64 8.25
N GLN A 831 -33.33 10.72 7.29
CA GLN A 831 -33.31 11.79 6.28
C GLN A 831 -34.60 11.82 5.43
N ILE A 832 -35.06 10.65 4.97
CA ILE A 832 -36.35 10.55 4.21
C ILE A 832 -37.54 11.00 5.05
N GLN A 833 -37.58 10.65 6.35
CA GLN A 833 -38.64 11.11 7.25
C GLN A 833 -38.61 12.66 7.41
N PHE A 834 -37.43 13.26 7.43
CA PHE A 834 -37.27 14.71 7.49
C PHE A 834 -37.77 15.39 6.21
N LEU A 835 -37.41 14.83 5.03
CA LEU A 835 -37.87 15.26 3.72
C LEU A 835 -39.40 15.30 3.64
N LYS A 836 -40.06 14.22 4.06
CA LYS A 836 -41.52 14.13 4.09
C LYS A 836 -42.16 15.24 4.92
N LYS A 837 -41.57 15.63 6.05
CA LYS A 837 -42.07 16.72 6.89
C LYS A 837 -41.96 18.09 6.21
N VAL A 838 -40.89 18.31 5.44
CA VAL A 838 -40.66 19.58 4.73
C VAL A 838 -41.62 19.72 3.55
N GLU A 839 -41.85 18.64 2.76
CA GLU A 839 -42.84 18.66 1.67
C GLU A 839 -44.27 18.87 2.17
N TYR A 840 -44.62 18.26 3.31
CA TYR A 840 -45.97 18.37 3.87
C TYR A 840 -46.29 19.79 4.37
N LYS A 841 -45.31 20.51 4.94
CA LYS A 841 -45.48 21.90 5.34
C LYS A 841 -45.73 22.87 4.16
N LYS A 842 -45.06 22.63 3.03
CA LYS A 842 -45.27 23.44 1.80
C LYS A 842 -46.60 23.14 1.08
N ALA A 843 -47.15 21.96 1.22
CA ALA A 843 -48.42 21.61 0.65
C ALA A 843 -49.64 22.08 1.50
N SER A 844 -49.35 22.49 2.75
CA SER A 844 -50.39 23.00 3.67
C SER A 844 -50.40 24.54 3.85
N GLU A 845 -49.38 25.22 3.35
CA GLU A 845 -49.31 26.67 3.17
C GLU A 845 -49.74 27.04 1.73
#